data_507765daeab62d93a004fe0f701fdc26
#
_entry.id   507765daeab62d93a004fe0f701fdc26
#
_cell.length_a   1.000
_cell.length_b   1.000
_cell.length_c   1.000
_cell.angle_alpha   90.00
_cell.angle_beta   90.00
_cell.angle_gamma   90.00
#
_symmetry.space_group_name_H-M   'P 1'
#
loop_
_entity.id
_entity.type
_entity.pdbx_description
1 polymer ?
#
loop_
_entity_poly.entity_id
_entity_poly.type
_entity_poly.pdbx_seq_one_letter_code
_entity_poly.pdbx_strand_id
1 'polypeptide(L)'
;MEGFMKLHCMNCMCEYDDRYDICPACGYIRGTKAKEIYHLQPETILKGRYIVGVVVGAGGFGITYKAWDAQLEKTVAIKEFFPSSLVNRGKDGHQINLYSEKNSQEYEKGLLRFMEEGKTAARYSTHPNIVNVFDIFQENNTGYIVMEFLEGMSLKECIQTNGGALDVETTIDVLIGVISALKALHKDKILHRDISPDNIFVCIGNKIKLIDFGAARLKNDDEKTLTIQLKPGYAPPEQYRNKGKLGAYTDIYALGATMYYAITGQLPPESVDRAVEDNMEEPMKINPEIPEFINNSLMTAMALNAELRFQNVGQFEDAILHQKKVVSIKNELKRRKKRRAMVATILSVIIILGALISVRIYNKVKFDATLEETSIVVWLPSDSDNAEDVFYQRVQNFQADYPHIEIKVEVIPSAQYYDRLKKAESEEALPDLFVSTYADENVLKSTVSLDDVFKVIDEDELYLMDDYKEYFPDNNQMPTGVDVAVLYDNTAEAEDKKINDIDSFCSGTTGLLVAGTTDYDEIQLEYGGRYKIDIAKASSDKKLTACFLETWSVSSFGDDAKQAAAQRVIAYLLGDMGQDVYYVQNGNGTPINKVCFSEYIKINWELKDLEKYMDTLVIDKSDLFDLSDDCESIFDKIVK
;
A
#
# COMPACT_ATOMS: atom_id res chain seq x y z
N MET A 1 50.38 71.97 -13.22
CA MET A 1 49.09 71.54 -12.69
C MET A 1 49.40 70.44 -11.68
N GLU A 2 49.36 70.78 -10.40
CA GLU A 2 49.49 69.77 -9.33
C GLU A 2 48.29 68.85 -9.44
N GLY A 3 48.54 67.59 -9.79
CA GLY A 3 47.47 66.58 -9.88
C GLY A 3 47.01 66.29 -8.49
N PHE A 4 45.78 66.61 -8.16
CA PHE A 4 45.12 66.24 -6.90
C PHE A 4 45.06 64.75 -6.82
N MET A 5 45.33 64.18 -5.60
CA MET A 5 45.24 62.78 -5.36
C MET A 5 43.74 62.42 -5.12
N LYS A 6 43.27 61.42 -5.85
CA LYS A 6 41.94 60.92 -5.66
C LYS A 6 41.92 59.92 -4.51
N LEU A 7 40.97 60.12 -3.62
CA LEU A 7 40.74 59.26 -2.44
C LEU A 7 39.39 58.56 -2.55
N HIS A 8 39.29 57.39 -1.96
CA HIS A 8 38.00 56.72 -1.78
C HIS A 8 37.39 57.03 -0.41
N CYS A 9 36.13 57.31 -0.37
CA CYS A 9 35.38 57.51 0.87
C CYS A 9 35.21 56.19 1.60
N MET A 10 35.58 56.07 2.85
CA MET A 10 35.49 54.84 3.65
C MET A 10 34.05 54.41 3.96
N ASN A 11 33.06 55.26 3.72
CA ASN A 11 31.65 54.94 3.90
C ASN A 11 30.94 54.56 2.59
N CYS A 12 30.95 55.47 1.59
CA CYS A 12 30.23 55.21 0.33
C CYS A 12 31.09 54.62 -0.79
N MET A 13 32.43 54.58 -0.62
CA MET A 13 33.45 54.15 -1.59
C MET A 13 33.51 55.01 -2.86
N CYS A 14 32.80 56.13 -2.93
CA CYS A 14 32.94 57.05 -4.06
C CYS A 14 34.31 57.75 -4.05
N GLU A 15 34.86 58.02 -5.24
CA GLU A 15 36.07 58.75 -5.42
C GLU A 15 35.85 60.25 -5.23
N TYR A 16 36.73 60.93 -4.49
CA TYR A 16 36.69 62.38 -4.29
C TYR A 16 38.11 62.95 -4.15
N ASP A 17 38.23 64.28 -4.26
CA ASP A 17 39.46 64.98 -4.24
C ASP A 17 39.98 65.15 -2.78
N ASP A 18 41.29 64.92 -2.57
CA ASP A 18 41.97 64.94 -1.28
C ASP A 18 41.93 66.29 -0.54
N ARG A 19 41.51 67.38 -1.20
CA ARG A 19 41.24 68.69 -0.59
C ARG A 19 40.04 68.72 0.34
N TYR A 20 39.17 67.73 0.24
CA TYR A 20 37.99 67.69 1.07
C TYR A 20 38.19 66.75 2.26
N ASP A 21 38.01 67.26 3.48
CA ASP A 21 37.98 66.42 4.68
C ASP A 21 36.62 65.74 4.90
N ILE A 22 35.60 66.17 4.19
CA ILE A 22 34.25 65.63 4.20
C ILE A 22 33.87 65.12 2.82
N CYS A 23 33.44 63.89 2.75
CA CYS A 23 32.97 63.31 1.48
C CYS A 23 31.79 64.10 0.91
N PRO A 24 31.90 64.61 -0.34
CA PRO A 24 30.82 65.42 -0.91
C PRO A 24 29.52 64.59 -1.21
N ALA A 25 29.65 63.30 -1.34
CA ALA A 25 28.54 62.42 -1.69
C ALA A 25 27.72 61.96 -0.46
N CYS A 26 28.37 61.66 0.68
CA CYS A 26 27.68 61.08 1.83
C CYS A 26 27.95 61.73 3.18
N GLY A 27 28.76 62.83 3.22
CA GLY A 27 29.05 63.57 4.45
C GLY A 27 29.99 62.86 5.42
N TYR A 28 30.65 61.75 5.04
CA TYR A 28 31.61 61.06 5.90
C TYR A 28 32.87 61.89 6.11
N ILE A 29 33.29 62.01 7.39
CA ILE A 29 34.48 62.77 7.78
C ILE A 29 35.70 61.85 7.68
N ARG A 30 36.70 62.26 6.92
CA ARG A 30 37.98 61.54 6.76
C ARG A 30 38.67 61.39 8.14
N GLY A 31 39.28 60.21 8.34
CA GLY A 31 39.93 59.89 9.63
C GLY A 31 38.97 59.57 10.77
N THR A 32 37.68 59.41 10.48
CA THR A 32 36.72 58.90 11.48
C THR A 32 37.16 57.51 11.95
N LYS A 33 37.33 57.36 13.25
CA LYS A 33 37.75 56.09 13.87
C LYS A 33 36.61 55.07 13.77
N ALA A 34 37.00 53.79 13.83
CA ALA A 34 36.02 52.70 13.91
C ALA A 34 35.11 52.86 15.12
N LYS A 35 33.85 52.44 14.96
CA LYS A 35 32.79 52.59 15.99
C LYS A 35 33.11 51.85 17.29
N GLU A 36 33.69 50.65 17.16
CA GLU A 36 34.08 49.86 18.30
C GLU A 36 35.58 49.54 18.29
N ILE A 37 36.19 49.38 19.43
CA ILE A 37 37.64 49.24 19.61
C ILE A 37 38.17 47.94 18.96
N TYR A 38 37.32 46.94 18.83
CA TYR A 38 37.64 45.66 18.20
C TYR A 38 37.37 45.62 16.72
N HIS A 39 36.88 46.69 16.09
CA HIS A 39 36.75 46.81 14.64
C HIS A 39 38.13 47.19 14.01
N LEU A 40 38.38 46.71 12.79
CA LEU A 40 39.48 47.25 11.98
C LEU A 40 39.22 48.72 11.72
N GLN A 41 40.28 49.51 11.78
CA GLN A 41 40.17 50.95 11.49
C GLN A 41 39.94 51.14 9.97
N PRO A 42 39.08 52.11 9.60
CA PRO A 42 38.98 52.51 8.20
C PRO A 42 40.35 52.85 7.62
N GLU A 43 40.57 52.58 6.34
CA GLU A 43 41.83 52.71 5.61
C GLU A 43 42.86 51.56 5.89
N THR A 44 42.52 50.60 6.77
CA THR A 44 43.32 49.37 6.91
C THR A 44 43.40 48.63 5.59
N ILE A 45 44.63 48.24 5.19
CA ILE A 45 44.85 47.49 3.93
C ILE A 45 45.01 46.01 4.27
N LEU A 46 44.16 45.17 3.71
CA LEU A 46 44.25 43.73 3.82
C LEU A 46 44.80 43.14 2.52
N LYS A 47 45.70 42.14 2.64
CA LYS A 47 46.32 41.43 1.51
C LYS A 47 47.00 42.37 0.49
N GLY A 48 47.36 43.60 0.92
CA GLY A 48 47.93 44.63 0.02
C GLY A 48 46.97 45.07 -1.10
N ARG A 49 45.69 44.80 -1.01
CA ARG A 49 44.69 44.97 -2.07
C ARG A 49 43.39 45.63 -1.62
N TYR A 50 42.88 45.23 -0.47
CA TYR A 50 41.54 45.62 -0.02
C TYR A 50 41.65 46.77 0.99
N ILE A 51 41.07 47.90 0.72
CA ILE A 51 41.01 49.03 1.63
C ILE A 51 39.72 48.95 2.43
N VAL A 52 39.85 48.70 3.73
CA VAL A 52 38.73 48.54 4.65
C VAL A 52 38.06 49.87 4.93
N GLY A 53 36.76 49.93 4.82
CA GLY A 53 35.93 51.08 5.18
C GLY A 53 35.17 50.86 6.50
N VAL A 54 33.93 51.31 6.53
CA VAL A 54 33.06 51.21 7.72
C VAL A 54 32.52 49.81 7.89
N VAL A 55 32.19 49.46 9.13
CA VAL A 55 31.43 48.22 9.46
C VAL A 55 30.01 48.36 8.95
N VAL A 56 29.54 47.35 8.24
CA VAL A 56 28.15 47.24 7.77
C VAL A 56 27.33 46.21 8.56
N GLY A 57 27.99 45.30 9.27
CA GLY A 57 27.35 44.33 10.13
C GLY A 57 28.33 43.71 11.13
N ALA A 58 27.88 43.44 12.35
CA ALA A 58 28.66 42.74 13.35
C ALA A 58 27.76 41.74 14.10
N GLY A 59 28.23 40.54 14.32
CA GLY A 59 27.54 39.47 15.04
C GLY A 59 28.48 38.64 15.93
N GLY A 60 27.97 37.64 16.60
CA GLY A 60 28.73 36.83 17.55
C GLY A 60 29.93 36.07 16.96
N PHE A 61 29.97 35.86 15.64
CA PHE A 61 30.99 35.05 14.96
C PHE A 61 31.81 35.84 13.95
N GLY A 62 31.46 37.09 13.64
CA GLY A 62 32.19 37.84 12.64
C GLY A 62 31.74 39.27 12.47
N ILE A 63 32.58 40.03 11.78
CA ILE A 63 32.38 41.45 11.45
C ILE A 63 32.42 41.59 9.95
N THR A 64 31.45 42.30 9.37
CA THR A 64 31.40 42.58 7.94
C THR A 64 31.71 44.05 7.69
N TYR A 65 32.69 44.30 6.86
CA TYR A 65 33.14 45.62 6.46
C TYR A 65 32.73 45.93 5.00
N LYS A 66 32.39 47.14 4.71
CA LYS A 66 32.44 47.68 3.36
C LYS A 66 33.88 47.95 3.01
N ALA A 67 34.34 47.59 1.83
CA ALA A 67 35.72 47.79 1.45
C ALA A 67 35.84 48.13 -0.05
N TRP A 68 37.00 48.67 -0.43
CA TRP A 68 37.37 48.94 -1.82
C TRP A 68 38.42 47.92 -2.28
N ASP A 69 38.15 47.24 -3.37
CA ASP A 69 39.12 46.38 -4.06
C ASP A 69 39.94 47.24 -5.03
N ALA A 70 41.17 47.58 -4.67
CA ALA A 70 42.03 48.42 -5.45
C ALA A 70 42.50 47.80 -6.80
N GLN A 71 42.41 46.48 -6.94
CA GLN A 71 42.79 45.78 -8.17
C GLN A 71 41.61 45.69 -9.17
N LEU A 72 40.38 45.46 -8.68
CA LEU A 72 39.20 45.39 -9.52
C LEU A 72 38.41 46.69 -9.58
N GLU A 73 38.87 47.72 -8.91
CA GLU A 73 38.25 49.06 -8.85
C GLU A 73 36.76 49.02 -8.55
N LYS A 74 36.38 48.22 -7.51
CA LYS A 74 34.99 48.07 -7.13
C LYS A 74 34.79 47.94 -5.61
N THR A 75 33.59 48.29 -5.18
CA THR A 75 33.15 48.06 -3.80
C THR A 75 32.92 46.57 -3.55
N VAL A 76 33.42 46.08 -2.41
CA VAL A 76 33.26 44.71 -1.93
C VAL A 76 32.82 44.71 -0.47
N ALA A 77 32.28 43.57 -0.01
CA ALA A 77 32.07 43.29 1.39
C ALA A 77 33.14 42.31 1.88
N ILE A 78 33.69 42.54 3.07
CA ILE A 78 34.68 41.65 3.68
C ILE A 78 34.13 41.17 5.02
N LYS A 79 33.89 39.86 5.13
CA LYS A 79 33.51 39.20 6.37
C LYS A 79 34.78 38.70 7.07
N GLU A 80 35.02 39.14 8.31
CA GLU A 80 36.12 38.73 9.15
C GLU A 80 35.63 37.70 10.18
N PHE A 81 36.33 36.61 10.37
CA PHE A 81 36.03 35.68 11.47
C PHE A 81 36.47 36.27 12.83
N PHE A 82 35.48 36.67 13.64
CA PHE A 82 35.70 37.32 14.93
C PHE A 82 34.73 36.79 15.97
N PRO A 83 34.97 35.59 16.53
CA PRO A 83 34.13 35.05 17.62
C PRO A 83 34.40 35.85 18.92
N SER A 84 33.62 36.86 19.17
CA SER A 84 33.80 37.83 20.24
C SER A 84 33.89 37.23 21.67
N SER A 85 33.37 36.01 21.86
CA SER A 85 33.48 35.27 23.12
C SER A 85 34.85 34.62 23.33
N LEU A 86 35.65 34.45 22.28
CA LEU A 86 36.94 33.73 22.32
C LEU A 86 38.14 34.65 22.12
N VAL A 87 37.94 35.80 21.46
CA VAL A 87 39.02 36.65 20.98
C VAL A 87 38.82 38.13 21.26
N ASN A 88 39.96 38.85 21.27
CA ASN A 88 39.99 40.29 21.24
C ASN A 88 40.95 40.78 20.15
N ARG A 89 40.88 42.07 19.80
CA ARG A 89 41.83 42.69 18.89
C ARG A 89 43.06 43.16 19.67
N GLY A 90 44.22 42.89 19.12
CA GLY A 90 45.52 43.31 19.69
C GLY A 90 45.68 44.84 19.77
N LYS A 91 46.66 45.30 20.53
CA LYS A 91 46.95 46.74 20.69
C LYS A 91 47.39 47.40 19.41
N ASP A 92 47.85 46.65 18.45
CA ASP A 92 48.20 47.09 17.10
C ASP A 92 46.97 47.43 16.24
N GLY A 93 45.76 47.11 16.70
CA GLY A 93 44.53 47.36 15.99
C GLY A 93 44.24 46.37 14.84
N HIS A 94 45.11 45.39 14.57
CA HIS A 94 45.02 44.48 13.44
C HIS A 94 44.89 43.02 13.86
N GLN A 95 45.86 42.51 14.64
CA GLN A 95 45.92 41.07 15.00
C GLN A 95 44.83 40.66 15.99
N ILE A 96 44.38 39.46 15.83
CA ILE A 96 43.46 38.81 16.76
C ILE A 96 44.22 37.98 17.76
N ASN A 97 43.87 38.13 19.04
CA ASN A 97 44.44 37.37 20.16
C ASN A 97 43.37 36.61 20.91
N LEU A 98 43.66 35.40 21.32
CA LEU A 98 42.78 34.58 22.16
C LEU A 98 42.73 35.13 23.59
N TYR A 99 41.55 35.12 24.23
CA TYR A 99 41.44 35.41 25.69
C TYR A 99 42.14 34.36 26.52
N SER A 100 42.22 33.12 26.06
CA SER A 100 42.87 32.01 26.76
C SER A 100 43.39 30.97 25.77
N GLU A 101 44.59 30.43 26.02
CA GLU A 101 45.14 29.32 25.21
C GLU A 101 44.25 28.07 25.22
N LYS A 102 43.45 27.88 26.27
CA LYS A 102 42.47 26.79 26.34
C LYS A 102 41.44 26.82 25.21
N ASN A 103 41.23 27.99 24.64
CA ASN A 103 40.25 28.20 23.56
C ASN A 103 40.88 28.00 22.16
N SER A 104 42.17 27.67 22.05
CA SER A 104 42.91 27.56 20.77
C SER A 104 42.23 26.53 19.84
N GLN A 105 41.95 25.34 20.35
CA GLN A 105 41.33 24.27 19.55
C GLN A 105 39.91 24.66 19.05
N GLU A 106 39.14 25.37 19.87
CA GLU A 106 37.80 25.84 19.50
C GLU A 106 37.89 26.92 18.43
N TYR A 107 38.81 27.86 18.60
CA TYR A 107 39.06 28.92 17.64
C TYR A 107 39.53 28.37 16.29
N GLU A 108 40.53 27.50 16.27
CA GLU A 108 41.08 26.87 15.06
C GLU A 108 40.00 26.09 14.29
N LYS A 109 39.20 25.30 15.00
CA LYS A 109 38.04 24.61 14.39
C LYS A 109 37.01 25.60 13.82
N GLY A 110 36.74 26.68 14.52
CA GLY A 110 35.85 27.74 14.05
C GLY A 110 36.36 28.42 12.77
N LEU A 111 37.68 28.76 12.78
CA LEU A 111 38.36 29.37 11.65
C LEU A 111 38.36 28.46 10.41
N LEU A 112 38.66 27.17 10.58
CA LEU A 112 38.61 26.20 9.49
C LEU A 112 37.18 26.12 8.87
N ARG A 113 36.16 26.10 9.73
CA ARG A 113 34.78 26.09 9.28
C ARG A 113 34.41 27.36 8.49
N PHE A 114 34.81 28.51 8.98
CA PHE A 114 34.59 29.80 8.31
C PHE A 114 35.24 29.81 6.92
N MET A 115 36.45 29.29 6.80
CA MET A 115 37.15 29.19 5.51
C MET A 115 36.46 28.22 4.55
N GLU A 116 35.95 27.07 5.07
CA GLU A 116 35.19 26.11 4.25
C GLU A 116 33.80 26.65 3.83
N GLU A 117 33.16 27.46 4.66
CA GLU A 117 31.96 28.22 4.30
C GLU A 117 32.20 29.09 3.08
N GLY A 118 33.27 29.92 3.12
CA GLY A 118 33.65 30.77 1.97
C GLY A 118 33.90 29.95 0.71
N LYS A 119 34.67 28.85 0.82
CA LYS A 119 34.92 27.95 -0.32
C LYS A 119 33.64 27.32 -0.87
N THR A 120 32.69 26.96 -0.01
CA THR A 120 31.40 26.42 -0.43
C THR A 120 30.60 27.46 -1.20
N ALA A 121 30.48 28.68 -0.67
CA ALA A 121 29.81 29.79 -1.36
C ALA A 121 30.47 30.12 -2.70
N ALA A 122 31.81 30.11 -2.77
CA ALA A 122 32.58 30.39 -3.97
C ALA A 122 32.29 29.44 -5.15
N ARG A 123 31.91 28.18 -4.87
CA ARG A 123 31.50 27.21 -5.91
C ARG A 123 30.21 27.63 -6.64
N TYR A 124 29.39 28.47 -6.01
CA TYR A 124 28.12 28.95 -6.57
C TYR A 124 28.16 30.42 -6.96
N SER A 125 29.36 31.02 -7.08
CA SER A 125 29.54 32.44 -7.40
C SER A 125 28.86 32.92 -8.70
N THR A 126 28.53 32.00 -9.62
CA THR A 126 27.80 32.33 -10.85
C THR A 126 26.27 32.23 -10.69
N HIS A 127 25.79 31.76 -9.55
CA HIS A 127 24.35 31.61 -9.34
C HIS A 127 23.71 32.97 -9.00
N PRO A 128 22.63 33.38 -9.71
CA PRO A 128 22.06 34.72 -9.55
C PRO A 128 21.53 35.00 -8.14
N ASN A 129 21.11 33.98 -7.42
CA ASN A 129 20.48 34.12 -6.10
C ASN A 129 21.39 33.67 -4.93
N ILE A 130 22.69 33.53 -5.16
CA ILE A 130 23.70 33.28 -4.13
C ILE A 130 24.70 34.41 -4.14
N VAL A 131 25.17 34.80 -2.96
CA VAL A 131 26.21 35.85 -2.87
C VAL A 131 27.49 35.42 -3.57
N ASN A 132 28.05 36.29 -4.38
CA ASN A 132 29.26 36.00 -5.12
C ASN A 132 30.49 36.22 -4.24
N VAL A 133 31.33 35.17 -4.02
CA VAL A 133 32.58 35.25 -3.28
C VAL A 133 33.76 35.40 -4.25
N PHE A 134 34.58 36.41 -4.02
CA PHE A 134 35.69 36.77 -4.89
C PHE A 134 37.03 36.27 -4.41
N ASP A 135 37.26 36.26 -3.08
CA ASP A 135 38.55 35.86 -2.48
C ASP A 135 38.35 35.31 -1.07
N ILE A 136 39.26 34.44 -0.61
CA ILE A 136 39.28 33.89 0.72
C ILE A 136 40.75 33.78 1.15
N PHE A 137 41.11 34.40 2.27
CA PHE A 137 42.47 34.39 2.75
C PHE A 137 42.56 34.47 4.27
N GLN A 138 43.74 34.19 4.79
CA GLN A 138 44.08 34.37 6.21
C GLN A 138 45.15 35.46 6.36
N GLU A 139 44.89 36.35 7.32
CA GLU A 139 45.79 37.43 7.76
C GLU A 139 45.41 37.81 9.18
N ASN A 140 46.30 38.50 9.93
CA ASN A 140 46.01 38.98 11.29
C ASN A 140 45.55 37.90 12.28
N ASN A 141 46.01 36.66 12.14
CA ASN A 141 45.62 35.49 12.89
C ASN A 141 44.12 35.12 12.74
N THR A 142 43.46 35.53 11.64
CA THR A 142 42.07 35.21 11.36
C THR A 142 41.85 34.96 9.88
N GLY A 143 40.57 34.71 9.51
CA GLY A 143 40.16 34.50 8.14
C GLY A 143 39.26 35.61 7.63
N TYR A 144 39.38 35.86 6.36
CA TYR A 144 38.58 36.83 5.64
C TYR A 144 37.91 36.20 4.41
N ILE A 145 36.64 36.54 4.18
CA ILE A 145 35.88 36.20 2.96
C ILE A 145 35.49 37.49 2.29
N VAL A 146 35.98 37.68 1.06
CA VAL A 146 35.65 38.85 0.21
C VAL A 146 34.52 38.49 -0.72
N MET A 147 33.45 39.25 -0.70
CA MET A 147 32.25 38.99 -1.48
C MET A 147 31.68 40.25 -2.14
N GLU A 148 30.72 40.09 -3.03
CA GLU A 148 29.98 41.21 -3.61
C GLU A 148 29.34 42.05 -2.49
N PHE A 149 29.47 43.38 -2.64
CA PHE A 149 28.75 44.30 -1.79
C PHE A 149 27.32 44.42 -2.33
N LEU A 150 26.35 44.06 -1.49
CA LEU A 150 24.93 44.10 -1.84
C LEU A 150 24.32 45.44 -1.41
N GLU A 151 23.62 46.10 -2.32
CA GLU A 151 22.84 47.30 -2.06
C GLU A 151 21.37 46.91 -1.84
N GLY A 152 20.82 47.22 -0.69
CA GLY A 152 19.47 46.81 -0.28
C GLY A 152 19.37 46.60 1.20
N MET A 153 18.55 45.66 1.62
CA MET A 153 18.35 45.33 3.03
C MET A 153 18.05 43.82 3.21
N SER A 154 18.19 43.31 4.43
CA SER A 154 17.76 41.96 4.75
C SER A 154 16.22 41.83 4.64
N LEU A 155 15.74 40.62 4.37
CA LEU A 155 14.29 40.34 4.38
C LEU A 155 13.66 40.71 5.74
N LYS A 156 14.42 40.54 6.83
CA LYS A 156 13.96 40.95 8.17
C LYS A 156 13.70 42.46 8.26
N GLU A 157 14.64 43.25 7.77
CA GLU A 157 14.48 44.71 7.71
C GLU A 157 13.32 45.09 6.77
N CYS A 158 13.19 44.38 5.65
CA CYS A 158 12.10 44.57 4.70
C CYS A 158 10.74 44.34 5.35
N ILE A 159 10.58 43.27 6.12
CA ILE A 159 9.35 42.96 6.89
C ILE A 159 9.09 44.07 7.92
N GLN A 160 10.10 44.48 8.67
CA GLN A 160 9.97 45.50 9.70
C GLN A 160 9.57 46.86 9.13
N THR A 161 10.14 47.27 8.00
CA THR A 161 9.83 48.56 7.34
C THR A 161 8.48 48.55 6.64
N ASN A 162 7.93 47.39 6.31
CA ASN A 162 6.57 47.23 5.76
C ASN A 162 5.49 47.00 6.82
N GLY A 163 5.67 47.47 8.03
CA GLY A 163 4.65 47.38 9.08
C GLY A 163 4.58 46.02 9.80
N GLY A 164 5.62 45.21 9.66
CA GLY A 164 5.79 43.93 10.38
C GLY A 164 5.35 42.68 9.63
N ALA A 165 4.73 42.85 8.47
CA ALA A 165 4.39 41.72 7.59
C ALA A 165 4.44 42.13 6.10
N LEU A 166 4.55 41.19 5.21
CA LEU A 166 4.46 41.35 3.76
C LEU A 166 3.19 40.65 3.25
N ASP A 167 2.68 41.08 2.10
CA ASP A 167 1.64 40.34 1.41
C ASP A 167 2.18 39.02 0.84
N VAL A 168 1.26 38.11 0.50
CA VAL A 168 1.61 36.76 0.03
C VAL A 168 2.37 36.79 -1.29
N GLU A 169 1.97 37.66 -2.24
CA GLU A 169 2.57 37.75 -3.57
C GLU A 169 4.02 38.23 -3.47
N THR A 170 4.25 39.34 -2.77
CA THR A 170 5.61 39.87 -2.49
C THR A 170 6.48 38.82 -1.80
N THR A 171 5.94 38.08 -0.84
CA THR A 171 6.67 37.05 -0.12
C THR A 171 7.05 35.89 -1.07
N ILE A 172 6.15 35.46 -1.95
CA ILE A 172 6.43 34.43 -2.94
C ILE A 172 7.54 34.88 -3.88
N ASP A 173 7.49 36.10 -4.38
CA ASP A 173 8.52 36.64 -5.28
C ASP A 173 9.92 36.61 -4.66
N VAL A 174 10.02 36.96 -3.37
CA VAL A 174 11.28 36.84 -2.62
C VAL A 174 11.71 35.38 -2.51
N LEU A 175 10.80 34.47 -2.19
CA LEU A 175 11.14 33.08 -1.94
C LEU A 175 11.51 32.30 -3.21
N ILE A 176 11.03 32.69 -4.40
CA ILE A 176 11.45 32.10 -5.67
C ILE A 176 12.98 32.16 -5.82
N GLY A 177 13.59 33.28 -5.48
CA GLY A 177 15.05 33.44 -5.50
C GLY A 177 15.76 32.48 -4.53
N VAL A 178 15.22 32.34 -3.30
CA VAL A 178 15.75 31.41 -2.29
C VAL A 178 15.56 29.94 -2.73
N ILE A 179 14.40 29.60 -3.28
CA ILE A 179 14.12 28.26 -3.83
C ILE A 179 15.10 27.91 -4.94
N SER A 180 15.39 28.86 -5.84
CA SER A 180 16.37 28.69 -6.90
C SER A 180 17.76 28.36 -6.34
N ALA A 181 18.21 29.11 -5.34
CA ALA A 181 19.47 28.87 -4.65
C ALA A 181 19.51 27.48 -3.97
N LEU A 182 18.45 27.12 -3.23
CA LEU A 182 18.37 25.83 -2.54
C LEU A 182 18.32 24.65 -3.52
N LYS A 183 17.67 24.77 -4.68
CA LYS A 183 17.71 23.74 -5.74
C LYS A 183 19.14 23.47 -6.20
N ALA A 184 19.94 24.52 -6.41
CA ALA A 184 21.33 24.37 -6.81
C ALA A 184 22.16 23.66 -5.72
N LEU A 185 22.03 24.07 -4.46
CA LEU A 185 22.72 23.44 -3.32
C LEU A 185 22.33 21.97 -3.13
N HIS A 186 21.01 21.67 -3.13
CA HIS A 186 20.50 20.33 -2.90
C HIS A 186 20.87 19.35 -4.01
N LYS A 187 21.03 19.81 -5.26
CA LYS A 187 21.55 19.01 -6.38
C LYS A 187 22.91 18.42 -6.05
N ASP A 188 23.75 19.19 -5.38
CA ASP A 188 25.11 18.80 -4.96
C ASP A 188 25.13 18.20 -3.54
N LYS A 189 23.94 17.89 -2.97
CA LYS A 189 23.76 17.35 -1.63
C LYS A 189 24.26 18.25 -0.49
N ILE A 190 24.33 19.55 -0.74
CA ILE A 190 24.67 20.57 0.26
C ILE A 190 23.38 21.09 0.87
N LEU A 191 23.31 21.14 2.20
CA LEU A 191 22.23 21.73 2.98
C LEU A 191 22.67 23.06 3.56
N HIS A 192 21.81 24.08 3.50
CA HIS A 192 22.12 25.41 4.02
C HIS A 192 22.05 25.48 5.55
N ARG A 193 21.01 24.90 6.14
CA ARG A 193 20.78 24.72 7.61
C ARG A 193 20.57 26.00 8.42
N ASP A 194 20.63 27.18 7.80
CA ASP A 194 20.39 28.48 8.46
C ASP A 194 19.58 29.43 7.58
N ILE A 195 18.50 28.92 6.97
CA ILE A 195 17.55 29.76 6.26
C ILE A 195 16.74 30.58 7.26
N SER A 196 16.80 31.91 7.11
CA SER A 196 16.04 32.84 7.95
C SER A 196 15.98 34.21 7.27
N PRO A 197 15.11 35.13 7.70
CA PRO A 197 15.02 36.46 7.11
C PRO A 197 16.31 37.30 7.21
N ASP A 198 17.18 37.04 8.17
CA ASP A 198 18.49 37.70 8.31
C ASP A 198 19.45 37.31 7.18
N ASN A 199 19.34 36.08 6.64
CA ASN A 199 20.25 35.51 5.66
C ASN A 199 19.72 35.60 4.22
N ILE A 200 18.58 36.25 4.02
CA ILE A 200 17.99 36.56 2.72
C ILE A 200 18.08 38.07 2.50
N PHE A 201 18.77 38.47 1.45
CA PHE A 201 19.01 39.88 1.11
C PHE A 201 18.19 40.29 -0.10
N VAL A 202 17.41 41.36 0.06
CA VAL A 202 16.61 41.96 -1.00
C VAL A 202 17.39 43.16 -1.55
N CYS A 203 17.99 42.97 -2.71
CA CYS A 203 18.78 44.00 -3.38
C CYS A 203 17.90 45.03 -4.10
N ILE A 204 18.45 46.21 -4.36
CA ILE A 204 17.83 47.19 -5.25
C ILE A 204 17.52 46.54 -6.60
N GLY A 205 16.31 46.74 -7.12
CA GLY A 205 15.81 46.08 -8.33
C GLY A 205 15.28 44.66 -8.11
N ASN A 206 14.88 44.35 -6.90
CA ASN A 206 14.20 43.10 -6.48
C ASN A 206 14.99 41.81 -6.75
N LYS A 207 16.32 41.90 -6.83
CA LYS A 207 17.17 40.70 -6.91
C LYS A 207 17.35 40.13 -5.52
N ILE A 208 17.09 38.84 -5.39
CA ILE A 208 17.23 38.15 -4.11
C ILE A 208 18.55 37.40 -4.04
N LYS A 209 19.26 37.57 -2.95
CA LYS A 209 20.52 36.90 -2.66
C LYS A 209 20.48 36.17 -1.35
N LEU A 210 20.83 34.89 -1.36
CA LEU A 210 21.07 34.10 -0.15
C LEU A 210 22.52 34.38 0.29
N ILE A 211 22.65 34.81 1.53
CA ILE A 211 23.93 35.15 2.15
C ILE A 211 24.16 34.19 3.35
N ASP A 212 25.40 34.12 3.81
CA ASP A 212 25.82 33.37 4.98
C ASP A 212 25.63 31.85 4.92
N PHE A 213 26.73 31.17 4.65
CA PHE A 213 26.82 29.72 4.50
C PHE A 213 27.39 29.04 5.76
N GLY A 214 27.39 29.72 6.94
CA GLY A 214 28.05 29.29 8.18
C GLY A 214 27.60 27.93 8.73
N ALA A 215 26.43 27.47 8.31
CA ALA A 215 25.90 26.17 8.66
C ALA A 215 25.86 25.17 7.49
N ALA A 216 26.24 25.61 6.26
CA ALA A 216 26.14 24.78 5.05
C ALA A 216 27.14 23.61 5.05
N ARG A 217 26.66 22.38 4.82
CA ARG A 217 27.47 21.16 4.83
C ARG A 217 26.93 20.09 3.89
N LEU A 218 27.82 19.14 3.53
CA LEU A 218 27.43 17.91 2.88
C LEU A 218 26.52 17.06 3.80
N LYS A 219 25.53 16.41 3.21
CA LYS A 219 24.51 15.60 3.91
C LYS A 219 25.07 14.50 4.82
N ASN A 220 26.29 14.01 4.57
CA ASN A 220 26.90 12.87 5.26
C ASN A 220 27.97 13.26 6.31
N ASP A 221 28.07 14.54 6.66
CA ASP A 221 29.07 15.03 7.60
C ASP A 221 28.55 14.87 9.04
N ASP A 222 28.86 13.71 9.64
CA ASP A 222 28.38 13.28 10.97
C ASP A 222 29.27 13.71 12.14
N GLU A 223 30.24 14.61 11.94
CA GLU A 223 31.09 15.05 13.03
C GLU A 223 30.31 15.77 14.14
N LYS A 224 30.54 15.33 15.38
CA LYS A 224 30.02 15.93 16.61
C LYS A 224 30.30 17.44 16.62
N THR A 225 29.27 18.20 16.44
CA THR A 225 29.35 19.64 16.24
C THR A 225 29.43 20.36 17.57
N LEU A 226 30.45 21.16 17.75
CA LEU A 226 30.41 22.29 18.67
C LEU A 226 29.20 23.20 18.27
N THR A 227 28.53 23.69 19.26
CA THR A 227 27.28 24.46 19.28
C THR A 227 27.05 25.29 18.00
N ILE A 228 26.27 24.76 17.05
CA ILE A 228 25.62 25.60 16.05
C ILE A 228 24.59 26.40 16.84
N GLN A 229 24.69 27.71 16.82
CA GLN A 229 23.66 28.56 17.41
C GLN A 229 22.43 28.46 16.49
N LEU A 230 21.49 27.59 16.88
CA LEU A 230 20.24 27.41 16.14
C LEU A 230 19.39 28.69 16.31
N LYS A 231 18.75 29.12 15.23
CA LYS A 231 17.83 30.28 15.29
C LYS A 231 16.46 29.80 15.76
N PRO A 232 16.02 30.25 16.97
CA PRO A 232 14.70 29.93 17.49
C PRO A 232 13.59 30.22 16.46
N GLY A 233 12.61 29.31 16.37
CA GLY A 233 11.50 29.40 15.44
C GLY A 233 11.78 28.91 14.00
N TYR A 234 13.02 28.98 13.52
CA TYR A 234 13.40 28.56 12.17
C TYR A 234 13.99 27.15 12.11
N ALA A 235 14.65 26.69 13.16
CA ALA A 235 15.32 25.41 13.19
C ALA A 235 14.30 24.26 13.43
N PRO A 236 14.29 23.19 12.58
CA PRO A 236 13.44 22.03 12.78
C PRO A 236 13.96 21.10 13.89
N PRO A 237 13.12 20.17 14.42
CA PRO A 237 13.47 19.31 15.55
C PRO A 237 14.73 18.45 15.35
N GLU A 238 15.00 18.03 14.12
CA GLU A 238 16.17 17.21 13.81
C GLU A 238 17.50 17.94 13.93
N GLN A 239 17.51 19.28 13.87
CA GLN A 239 18.72 20.08 14.10
C GLN A 239 19.10 20.16 15.58
N TYR A 240 18.15 20.01 16.50
CA TYR A 240 18.40 19.96 17.94
C TYR A 240 18.92 18.60 18.42
N ARG A 241 18.89 17.57 17.59
CA ARG A 241 19.28 16.19 17.95
C ARG A 241 20.67 15.86 17.46
N ASN A 242 21.55 15.38 18.35
CA ASN A 242 22.94 14.98 18.02
C ASN A 242 23.05 13.91 16.90
N LYS A 243 22.01 13.16 16.61
CA LYS A 243 21.93 12.15 15.55
C LYS A 243 20.71 12.34 14.65
N GLY A 244 20.25 13.58 14.48
CA GLY A 244 19.15 13.90 13.59
C GLY A 244 19.55 13.66 12.13
N LYS A 245 18.74 12.88 11.40
CA LYS A 245 18.93 12.76 9.94
C LYS A 245 18.54 14.08 9.29
N LEU A 246 19.49 14.75 8.66
CA LEU A 246 19.27 16.00 7.95
C LEU A 246 19.02 15.73 6.45
N GLY A 247 18.22 16.57 5.82
CA GLY A 247 17.88 16.43 4.42
C GLY A 247 17.32 17.74 3.84
N ALA A 248 16.93 17.75 2.57
CA ALA A 248 16.31 18.92 1.94
C ALA A 248 15.09 19.42 2.73
N TYR A 249 14.36 18.53 3.38
CA TYR A 249 13.23 18.84 4.27
C TYR A 249 13.61 19.68 5.50
N THR A 250 14.90 19.72 5.87
CA THR A 250 15.43 20.58 6.96
C THR A 250 15.41 22.06 6.52
N ASP A 251 15.95 22.35 5.33
CA ASP A 251 15.93 23.70 4.76
C ASP A 251 14.50 24.12 4.38
N ILE A 252 13.65 23.17 3.96
CA ILE A 252 12.24 23.44 3.64
C ILE A 252 11.45 23.87 4.87
N TYR A 253 11.72 23.27 6.04
CA TYR A 253 11.11 23.73 7.29
C TYR A 253 11.50 25.20 7.57
N ALA A 254 12.78 25.51 7.51
CA ALA A 254 13.28 26.86 7.77
C ALA A 254 12.75 27.88 6.74
N LEU A 255 12.62 27.47 5.47
CA LEU A 255 12.00 28.28 4.43
C LEU A 255 10.49 28.51 4.70
N GLY A 256 9.77 27.46 5.13
CA GLY A 256 8.38 27.58 5.56
C GLY A 256 8.21 28.51 6.75
N ALA A 257 9.11 28.41 7.75
CA ALA A 257 9.11 29.30 8.91
C ALA A 257 9.43 30.74 8.53
N THR A 258 10.32 30.96 7.59
CA THR A 258 10.64 32.27 7.01
C THR A 258 9.41 32.87 6.32
N MET A 259 8.72 32.10 5.49
CA MET A 259 7.48 32.54 4.83
C MET A 259 6.36 32.80 5.84
N TYR A 260 6.19 31.90 6.83
CA TYR A 260 5.21 32.10 7.90
C TYR A 260 5.42 33.44 8.60
N TYR A 261 6.68 33.75 9.03
CA TYR A 261 7.00 35.03 9.65
C TYR A 261 6.75 36.21 8.69
N ALA A 262 7.14 36.09 7.44
CA ALA A 262 6.97 37.16 6.47
C ALA A 262 5.50 37.57 6.26
N ILE A 263 4.58 36.58 6.14
CA ILE A 263 3.17 36.85 5.83
C ILE A 263 2.29 37.09 7.07
N THR A 264 2.73 36.63 8.26
CA THR A 264 1.95 36.78 9.50
C THR A 264 2.49 37.87 10.44
N GLY A 265 3.77 38.24 10.27
CA GLY A 265 4.49 39.11 11.22
C GLY A 265 4.82 38.42 12.54
N GLN A 266 4.43 37.18 12.73
CA GLN A 266 4.63 36.43 13.98
C GLN A 266 5.71 35.35 13.79
N LEU A 267 6.69 35.33 14.72
CA LEU A 267 7.69 34.26 14.76
C LEU A 267 7.00 32.97 15.19
N PRO A 268 7.16 31.86 14.43
CA PRO A 268 6.62 30.58 14.86
C PRO A 268 7.29 30.10 16.15
N PRO A 269 6.57 29.37 17.04
CA PRO A 269 7.14 28.79 18.24
C PRO A 269 8.29 27.83 17.92
N GLU A 270 9.24 27.68 18.84
CA GLU A 270 10.36 26.76 18.63
C GLU A 270 9.88 25.32 18.39
N SER A 271 10.53 24.64 17.46
CA SER A 271 10.14 23.28 17.06
C SER A 271 10.23 22.27 18.21
N VAL A 272 11.10 22.49 19.19
CA VAL A 272 11.23 21.65 20.39
C VAL A 272 10.06 21.84 21.34
N ASP A 273 9.57 23.08 21.52
CA ASP A 273 8.40 23.37 22.32
C ASP A 273 7.13 22.83 21.65
N ARG A 274 7.01 23.02 20.33
CA ARG A 274 5.93 22.43 19.53
C ARG A 274 5.90 20.90 19.59
N ALA A 275 7.05 20.24 19.81
CA ALA A 275 7.10 18.79 19.96
C ALA A 275 6.47 18.30 21.27
N VAL A 276 6.39 19.16 22.30
CA VAL A 276 5.70 18.89 23.56
C VAL A 276 4.22 19.20 23.40
N GLU A 277 3.90 20.42 22.94
CA GLU A 277 2.55 20.87 22.66
C GLU A 277 2.56 21.79 21.42
N ASP A 278 1.95 21.32 20.32
CA ASP A 278 1.92 22.09 19.08
C ASP A 278 0.84 23.16 19.11
N ASN A 279 1.23 24.33 19.60
CA ASN A 279 0.40 25.53 19.74
C ASN A 279 0.59 26.53 18.58
N MET A 280 1.25 26.11 17.47
CA MET A 280 1.43 26.98 16.30
C MET A 280 0.09 27.27 15.65
N GLU A 281 -0.24 28.54 15.53
CA GLU A 281 -1.45 28.98 14.84
C GLU A 281 -1.34 28.79 13.33
N GLU A 282 -2.44 28.40 12.71
CA GLU A 282 -2.52 28.31 11.25
C GLU A 282 -2.47 29.73 10.64
N PRO A 283 -1.66 29.99 9.60
CA PRO A 283 -1.55 31.32 8.99
C PRO A 283 -2.88 32.01 8.67
N MET A 284 -3.88 31.25 8.17
CA MET A 284 -5.23 31.75 7.87
C MET A 284 -5.99 32.23 9.10
N LYS A 285 -5.65 31.78 10.31
CA LYS A 285 -6.30 32.27 11.54
C LYS A 285 -5.75 33.63 11.97
N ILE A 286 -4.47 33.88 11.64
CA ILE A 286 -3.79 35.16 11.92
C ILE A 286 -4.21 36.19 10.88
N ASN A 287 -4.16 35.81 9.61
CA ASN A 287 -4.58 36.63 8.48
C ASN A 287 -5.51 35.83 7.54
N PRO A 288 -6.83 36.09 7.56
CA PRO A 288 -7.81 35.41 6.71
C PRO A 288 -7.64 35.62 5.18
N GLU A 289 -6.85 36.62 4.77
CA GLU A 289 -6.57 36.86 3.36
C GLU A 289 -5.57 35.84 2.76
N ILE A 290 -4.91 35.06 3.63
CA ILE A 290 -3.97 34.02 3.19
C ILE A 290 -4.74 32.87 2.53
N PRO A 291 -4.46 32.52 1.25
CA PRO A 291 -5.15 31.45 0.56
C PRO A 291 -4.95 30.09 1.24
N GLU A 292 -5.98 29.22 1.20
CA GLU A 292 -5.96 27.90 1.83
C GLU A 292 -4.77 27.04 1.35
N PHE A 293 -4.41 27.12 0.05
CA PHE A 293 -3.29 26.35 -0.47
C PHE A 293 -1.93 26.81 0.10
N ILE A 294 -1.75 28.11 0.38
CA ILE A 294 -0.57 28.65 1.07
C ILE A 294 -0.55 28.20 2.53
N ASN A 295 -1.68 28.33 3.24
CA ASN A 295 -1.84 27.84 4.61
C ASN A 295 -1.42 26.37 4.73
N ASN A 296 -2.00 25.49 3.89
CA ASN A 296 -1.71 24.06 3.91
C ASN A 296 -0.27 23.75 3.52
N SER A 297 0.32 24.52 2.59
CA SER A 297 1.71 24.35 2.19
C SER A 297 2.67 24.69 3.31
N LEU A 298 2.43 25.79 4.03
CA LEU A 298 3.25 26.20 5.18
C LEU A 298 3.13 25.19 6.33
N MET A 299 1.91 24.79 6.67
CA MET A 299 1.70 23.78 7.70
C MET A 299 2.38 22.47 7.36
N THR A 300 2.41 22.09 6.08
CA THR A 300 3.12 20.90 5.60
C THR A 300 4.64 21.07 5.65
N ALA A 301 5.17 22.22 5.20
CA ALA A 301 6.61 22.51 5.25
C ALA A 301 7.12 22.49 6.69
N MET A 302 6.32 23.03 7.63
CA MET A 302 6.66 23.15 9.06
C MET A 302 6.16 21.99 9.93
N ALA A 303 5.78 20.85 9.34
CA ALA A 303 5.42 19.65 10.10
C ALA A 303 6.59 19.21 10.99
N LEU A 304 6.31 18.82 12.25
CA LEU A 304 7.35 18.36 13.17
C LEU A 304 7.99 17.04 12.71
N ASN A 305 7.19 16.13 12.13
CA ASN A 305 7.72 14.91 11.52
C ASN A 305 8.22 15.21 10.11
N ALA A 306 9.53 15.03 9.88
CA ALA A 306 10.19 15.24 8.60
C ALA A 306 9.58 14.43 7.43
N GLU A 307 9.03 13.25 7.69
CA GLU A 307 8.38 12.42 6.66
C GLU A 307 7.06 13.00 6.13
N LEU A 308 6.45 13.93 6.88
CA LEU A 308 5.23 14.61 6.45
C LEU A 308 5.51 15.87 5.65
N ARG A 309 6.76 16.36 5.65
CA ARG A 309 7.18 17.54 4.89
C ARG A 309 7.38 17.21 3.41
N PHE A 310 7.48 18.25 2.61
CA PHE A 310 8.01 18.13 1.26
C PHE A 310 9.44 17.56 1.31
N GLN A 311 9.74 16.59 0.45
CA GLN A 311 11.04 15.89 0.48
C GLN A 311 12.09 16.55 -0.41
N ASN A 312 11.69 17.47 -1.27
CA ASN A 312 12.54 18.31 -2.07
C ASN A 312 11.90 19.70 -2.30
N VAL A 313 12.73 20.68 -2.58
CA VAL A 313 12.31 22.09 -2.73
C VAL A 313 11.34 22.28 -3.91
N GLY A 314 11.46 21.47 -4.96
CA GLY A 314 10.54 21.53 -6.11
C GLY A 314 9.10 21.19 -5.72
N GLN A 315 8.88 20.23 -4.79
CA GLN A 315 7.54 19.94 -4.29
C GLN A 315 6.93 21.13 -3.52
N PHE A 316 7.74 21.85 -2.75
CA PHE A 316 7.29 23.04 -2.04
C PHE A 316 6.99 24.19 -3.02
N GLU A 317 7.86 24.40 -4.01
CA GLU A 317 7.64 25.37 -5.10
C GLU A 317 6.34 25.10 -5.85
N ASP A 318 6.10 23.84 -6.28
CA ASP A 318 4.86 23.44 -6.95
C ASP A 318 3.62 23.76 -6.09
N ALA A 319 3.73 23.58 -4.78
CA ALA A 319 2.62 23.82 -3.86
C ALA A 319 2.29 25.31 -3.73
N ILE A 320 3.29 26.20 -3.71
CA ILE A 320 3.09 27.65 -3.52
C ILE A 320 2.89 28.42 -4.84
N LEU A 321 3.50 27.97 -5.95
CA LEU A 321 3.41 28.68 -7.25
C LEU A 321 2.25 28.18 -8.11
N HIS A 322 2.06 26.87 -8.18
CA HIS A 322 1.09 26.24 -9.08
C HIS A 322 -0.23 25.88 -8.39
N GLN A 323 -0.45 26.41 -7.19
CA GLN A 323 -1.66 26.13 -6.39
C GLN A 323 -2.00 24.64 -6.30
N LYS A 324 -0.99 23.79 -6.28
CA LYS A 324 -1.17 22.34 -6.20
C LYS A 324 -1.92 22.01 -4.92
N LYS A 325 -3.00 21.25 -5.04
CA LYS A 325 -3.85 20.90 -3.90
C LYS A 325 -3.04 20.16 -2.82
N VAL A 326 -2.67 20.86 -1.78
CA VAL A 326 -2.01 20.28 -0.60
C VAL A 326 -3.09 19.92 0.41
N VAL A 327 -3.15 18.64 0.79
CA VAL A 327 -4.10 18.16 1.80
C VAL A 327 -3.60 18.55 3.17
N SER A 328 -4.49 19.06 4.03
CA SER A 328 -4.08 19.43 5.39
C SER A 328 -3.45 18.24 6.14
N ILE A 329 -2.46 18.50 6.98
CA ILE A 329 -1.74 17.47 7.76
C ILE A 329 -2.69 16.58 8.55
N LYS A 330 -3.75 17.17 9.14
CA LYS A 330 -4.78 16.42 9.89
C LYS A 330 -5.47 15.37 9.01
N ASN A 331 -5.77 15.71 7.75
CA ASN A 331 -6.40 14.80 6.81
C ASN A 331 -5.41 13.74 6.27
N GLU A 332 -4.15 14.12 6.07
CA GLU A 332 -3.10 13.18 5.67
C GLU A 332 -2.82 12.13 6.77
N LEU A 333 -2.76 12.54 8.03
CA LEU A 333 -2.62 11.62 9.17
C LEU A 333 -3.82 10.67 9.30
N LYS A 334 -5.06 11.15 9.07
CA LYS A 334 -6.26 10.30 9.02
C LYS A 334 -6.19 9.29 7.88
N ARG A 335 -5.74 9.70 6.68
CA ARG A 335 -5.55 8.80 5.52
C ARG A 335 -4.51 7.73 5.80
N ARG A 336 -3.35 8.09 6.35
CA ARG A 336 -2.29 7.12 6.73
C ARG A 336 -2.79 6.13 7.78
N LYS A 337 -3.55 6.59 8.80
CA LYS A 337 -4.15 5.71 9.80
C LYS A 337 -5.15 4.73 9.19
N LYS A 338 -6.06 5.20 8.30
CA LYS A 338 -6.99 4.33 7.57
C LYS A 338 -6.26 3.31 6.69
N ARG A 339 -5.22 3.73 5.96
CA ARG A 339 -4.44 2.84 5.10
C ARG A 339 -3.71 1.76 5.90
N ARG A 340 -3.12 2.11 7.05
CA ARG A 340 -2.50 1.12 7.96
C ARG A 340 -3.53 0.14 8.52
N ALA A 341 -4.71 0.61 8.92
CA ALA A 341 -5.80 -0.25 9.38
C ALA A 341 -6.24 -1.21 8.27
N MET A 342 -6.45 -0.73 7.05
CA MET A 342 -6.82 -1.56 5.90
C MET A 342 -5.77 -2.63 5.59
N VAL A 343 -4.48 -2.28 5.59
CA VAL A 343 -3.39 -3.25 5.39
C VAL A 343 -3.36 -4.29 6.50
N ALA A 344 -3.55 -3.89 7.76
CA ALA A 344 -3.63 -4.81 8.89
C ALA A 344 -4.82 -5.78 8.76
N THR A 345 -5.99 -5.30 8.31
CA THR A 345 -7.17 -6.15 8.06
C THR A 345 -6.90 -7.16 6.94
N ILE A 346 -6.30 -6.74 5.82
CA ILE A 346 -5.95 -7.65 4.72
C ILE A 346 -4.98 -8.73 5.19
N LEU A 347 -3.94 -8.36 5.94
CA LEU A 347 -2.98 -9.32 6.50
C LEU A 347 -3.66 -10.31 7.45
N SER A 348 -4.59 -9.86 8.28
CA SER A 348 -5.35 -10.74 9.19
C SER A 348 -6.18 -11.77 8.41
N VAL A 349 -6.86 -11.35 7.34
CA VAL A 349 -7.64 -12.25 6.48
C VAL A 349 -6.73 -13.30 5.82
N ILE A 350 -5.56 -12.89 5.30
CA ILE A 350 -4.60 -13.82 4.68
C ILE A 350 -4.11 -14.86 5.71
N ILE A 351 -3.82 -14.44 6.94
CA ILE A 351 -3.37 -15.34 8.01
C ILE A 351 -4.47 -16.35 8.36
N ILE A 352 -5.73 -15.91 8.47
CA ILE A 352 -6.87 -16.78 8.76
C ILE A 352 -7.07 -17.80 7.63
N LEU A 353 -7.06 -17.36 6.37
CA LEU A 353 -7.16 -18.25 5.22
C LEU A 353 -6.00 -19.27 5.19
N GLY A 354 -4.78 -18.83 5.44
CA GLY A 354 -3.62 -19.72 5.53
C GLY A 354 -3.75 -20.76 6.65
N ALA A 355 -4.30 -20.37 7.80
CA ALA A 355 -4.57 -21.29 8.90
C ALA A 355 -5.64 -22.34 8.55
N LEU A 356 -6.74 -21.92 7.90
CA LEU A 356 -7.79 -22.84 7.44
C LEU A 356 -7.27 -23.85 6.42
N ILE A 357 -6.50 -23.40 5.42
CA ILE A 357 -5.86 -24.28 4.44
C ILE A 357 -4.91 -25.26 5.14
N SER A 358 -4.13 -24.79 6.12
CA SER A 358 -3.20 -25.65 6.87
C SER A 358 -3.92 -26.73 7.67
N VAL A 359 -5.07 -26.42 8.25
CA VAL A 359 -5.91 -27.40 8.98
C VAL A 359 -6.46 -28.45 8.02
N ARG A 360 -6.94 -28.04 6.83
CA ARG A 360 -7.42 -28.99 5.80
C ARG A 360 -6.32 -29.93 5.34
N ILE A 361 -5.14 -29.38 5.01
CA ILE A 361 -3.98 -30.19 4.59
C ILE A 361 -3.59 -31.17 5.73
N TYR A 362 -3.56 -30.70 6.97
CA TYR A 362 -3.23 -31.53 8.13
C TYR A 362 -4.24 -32.68 8.30
N ASN A 363 -5.53 -32.40 8.19
CA ASN A 363 -6.58 -33.42 8.31
C ASN A 363 -6.49 -34.45 7.17
N LYS A 364 -6.27 -34.01 5.93
CA LYS A 364 -6.06 -34.90 4.77
C LYS A 364 -4.84 -35.80 4.98
N VAL A 365 -3.70 -35.22 5.35
CA VAL A 365 -2.46 -35.99 5.58
C VAL A 365 -2.66 -37.01 6.73
N LYS A 366 -3.35 -36.61 7.80
CA LYS A 366 -3.64 -37.50 8.93
C LYS A 366 -4.56 -38.65 8.50
N PHE A 367 -5.59 -38.38 7.71
CA PHE A 367 -6.52 -39.38 7.20
C PHE A 367 -5.79 -40.36 6.25
N ASP A 368 -5.01 -39.84 5.31
CA ASP A 368 -4.24 -40.66 4.38
C ASP A 368 -3.18 -41.52 5.10
N ALA A 369 -2.65 -41.06 6.23
CA ALA A 369 -1.67 -41.81 7.04
C ALA A 369 -2.29 -43.04 7.76
N THR A 370 -3.61 -43.15 7.81
CA THR A 370 -4.31 -44.33 8.36
C THR A 370 -4.55 -45.40 7.29
N LEU A 371 -4.25 -45.12 6.01
CA LEU A 371 -4.45 -46.06 4.92
C LEU A 371 -3.28 -47.05 4.86
N GLU A 372 -3.55 -48.31 5.14
CA GLU A 372 -2.62 -49.42 5.07
C GLU A 372 -2.81 -50.22 3.76
N GLU A 373 -1.84 -51.05 3.43
CA GLU A 373 -1.96 -51.97 2.26
C GLU A 373 -3.14 -52.93 2.52
N THR A 374 -4.18 -52.85 1.70
CA THR A 374 -5.40 -53.65 1.86
C THR A 374 -6.12 -53.90 0.55
N SER A 375 -7.04 -54.87 0.55
CA SER A 375 -7.93 -55.17 -0.58
C SER A 375 -9.37 -55.02 -0.10
N ILE A 376 -10.16 -54.17 -0.80
CA ILE A 376 -11.57 -53.95 -0.53
C ILE A 376 -12.45 -54.56 -1.61
N VAL A 377 -13.59 -55.12 -1.22
CA VAL A 377 -14.61 -55.65 -2.13
C VAL A 377 -15.73 -54.62 -2.24
N VAL A 378 -16.06 -54.28 -3.49
CA VAL A 378 -17.12 -53.31 -3.82
C VAL A 378 -18.26 -54.03 -4.55
N TRP A 379 -19.50 -53.89 -4.06
CA TRP A 379 -20.66 -54.40 -4.76
C TRP A 379 -21.47 -53.29 -5.42
N LEU A 380 -21.83 -53.52 -6.69
CA LEU A 380 -22.60 -52.62 -7.52
C LEU A 380 -23.88 -53.27 -8.04
N PRO A 381 -25.06 -52.65 -7.95
CA PRO A 381 -26.24 -53.08 -8.68
C PRO A 381 -26.13 -52.60 -10.13
N SER A 382 -26.17 -53.48 -11.08
CA SER A 382 -26.30 -53.11 -12.48
C SER A 382 -26.72 -54.31 -13.35
N ASP A 383 -27.48 -54.02 -14.39
CA ASP A 383 -27.83 -54.95 -15.45
C ASP A 383 -27.01 -54.69 -16.73
N SER A 384 -26.09 -53.73 -16.66
CA SER A 384 -25.19 -53.40 -17.80
C SER A 384 -23.91 -54.21 -17.80
N ASP A 385 -23.56 -54.75 -18.95
CA ASP A 385 -22.36 -55.58 -19.13
C ASP A 385 -21.04 -54.81 -18.93
N ASN A 386 -21.06 -53.49 -18.99
CA ASN A 386 -19.89 -52.61 -18.83
C ASN A 386 -19.80 -51.88 -17.48
N ALA A 387 -20.67 -52.20 -16.53
CA ALA A 387 -20.71 -51.49 -15.26
C ALA A 387 -19.41 -51.58 -14.45
N GLU A 388 -18.74 -52.76 -14.51
CA GLU A 388 -17.44 -52.99 -13.89
C GLU A 388 -16.36 -52.06 -14.51
N ASP A 389 -16.31 -51.96 -15.82
CA ASP A 389 -15.33 -51.12 -16.53
C ASP A 389 -15.57 -49.62 -16.24
N VAL A 390 -16.82 -49.20 -16.19
CA VAL A 390 -17.19 -47.81 -15.86
C VAL A 390 -16.75 -47.46 -14.44
N PHE A 391 -16.95 -48.36 -13.48
CA PHE A 391 -16.50 -48.10 -12.11
C PHE A 391 -14.97 -48.04 -12.00
N TYR A 392 -14.24 -48.94 -12.67
CA TYR A 392 -12.78 -48.88 -12.71
C TYR A 392 -12.25 -47.60 -13.38
N GLN A 393 -12.89 -47.13 -14.44
CA GLN A 393 -12.56 -45.83 -15.03
C GLN A 393 -12.79 -44.70 -14.03
N ARG A 394 -13.89 -44.73 -13.28
CA ARG A 394 -14.24 -43.74 -12.25
C ARG A 394 -13.19 -43.66 -11.14
N VAL A 395 -12.63 -44.78 -10.70
CA VAL A 395 -11.62 -44.87 -9.64
C VAL A 395 -10.18 -44.97 -10.13
N GLN A 396 -9.93 -44.84 -11.43
CA GLN A 396 -8.58 -45.02 -12.02
C GLN A 396 -7.52 -44.10 -11.42
N ASN A 397 -7.86 -42.83 -11.24
CA ASN A 397 -6.94 -41.85 -10.63
C ASN A 397 -6.76 -42.11 -9.12
N PHE A 398 -7.81 -42.59 -8.44
CA PHE A 398 -7.70 -43.03 -7.05
C PHE A 398 -6.68 -44.18 -6.91
N GLN A 399 -6.75 -45.19 -7.78
CA GLN A 399 -5.80 -46.32 -7.75
C GLN A 399 -4.38 -45.88 -8.08
N ALA A 400 -4.20 -44.86 -8.93
CA ALA A 400 -2.90 -44.28 -9.21
C ALA A 400 -2.30 -43.54 -8.01
N ASP A 401 -3.15 -42.81 -7.25
CA ASP A 401 -2.75 -42.10 -6.03
C ASP A 401 -2.54 -43.05 -4.83
N TYR A 402 -3.31 -44.12 -4.76
CA TYR A 402 -3.29 -45.11 -3.67
C TYR A 402 -3.04 -46.56 -4.21
N PRO A 403 -1.87 -46.85 -4.78
CA PRO A 403 -1.59 -48.13 -5.43
C PRO A 403 -1.50 -49.33 -4.46
N HIS A 404 -1.48 -49.07 -3.15
CA HIS A 404 -1.49 -50.05 -2.08
C HIS A 404 -2.90 -50.50 -1.67
N ILE A 405 -3.96 -49.85 -2.22
CA ILE A 405 -5.35 -50.24 -2.01
C ILE A 405 -5.86 -50.97 -3.25
N GLU A 406 -6.03 -52.31 -3.16
CA GLU A 406 -6.63 -53.08 -4.23
C GLU A 406 -8.15 -52.96 -4.16
N ILE A 407 -8.82 -52.62 -5.28
CA ILE A 407 -10.30 -52.59 -5.36
C ILE A 407 -10.75 -53.76 -6.23
N LYS A 408 -11.62 -54.62 -5.67
CA LYS A 408 -12.28 -55.73 -6.35
C LYS A 408 -13.76 -55.45 -6.49
N VAL A 409 -14.22 -55.30 -7.73
CA VAL A 409 -15.62 -55.02 -8.02
C VAL A 409 -16.39 -56.27 -8.31
N GLU A 410 -17.57 -56.39 -7.77
CA GLU A 410 -18.55 -57.43 -8.11
C GLU A 410 -19.86 -56.78 -8.53
N VAL A 411 -20.22 -56.94 -9.78
CA VAL A 411 -21.48 -56.41 -10.33
C VAL A 411 -22.56 -57.50 -10.12
N ILE A 412 -23.68 -57.09 -9.57
CA ILE A 412 -24.80 -57.97 -9.23
C ILE A 412 -26.03 -57.48 -9.96
N PRO A 413 -26.81 -58.31 -10.65
CA PRO A 413 -28.04 -57.91 -11.30
C PRO A 413 -28.97 -57.15 -10.32
N SER A 414 -29.52 -56.02 -10.77
CA SER A 414 -30.30 -55.11 -9.93
C SER A 414 -31.44 -55.80 -9.17
N ALA A 415 -32.14 -56.69 -9.86
CA ALA A 415 -33.26 -57.46 -9.25
C ALA A 415 -32.84 -58.42 -8.10
N GLN A 416 -31.55 -58.78 -8.00
CA GLN A 416 -31.02 -59.71 -6.98
C GLN A 416 -30.19 -59.01 -5.91
N TYR A 417 -29.86 -57.78 -6.12
CA TYR A 417 -28.83 -57.02 -5.34
C TYR A 417 -29.20 -56.91 -3.87
N TYR A 418 -30.40 -56.41 -3.54
CA TYR A 418 -30.78 -56.16 -2.16
C TYR A 418 -31.09 -57.45 -1.40
N ASP A 419 -31.62 -58.49 -2.04
CA ASP A 419 -31.77 -59.81 -1.44
C ASP A 419 -30.42 -60.42 -1.10
N ARG A 420 -29.40 -60.20 -1.94
CA ARG A 420 -28.05 -60.66 -1.71
C ARG A 420 -27.39 -59.88 -0.56
N LEU A 421 -27.60 -58.58 -0.44
CA LEU A 421 -27.14 -57.77 0.69
C LEU A 421 -27.75 -58.25 2.02
N LYS A 422 -29.07 -58.51 2.09
CA LYS A 422 -29.74 -59.06 3.25
C LYS A 422 -29.16 -60.40 3.67
N LYS A 423 -28.91 -61.28 2.72
CA LYS A 423 -28.28 -62.56 2.97
C LYS A 423 -26.87 -62.41 3.51
N ALA A 424 -26.06 -61.55 2.90
CA ALA A 424 -24.69 -61.30 3.31
C ALA A 424 -24.62 -60.64 4.71
N GLU A 425 -25.55 -59.76 5.05
CA GLU A 425 -25.67 -59.17 6.39
C GLU A 425 -25.93 -60.27 7.42
N SER A 426 -26.90 -61.17 7.18
CA SER A 426 -27.21 -62.27 8.08
C SER A 426 -26.08 -63.28 8.28
N GLU A 427 -25.14 -63.35 7.34
CA GLU A 427 -23.94 -64.19 7.35
C GLU A 427 -22.70 -63.42 7.87
N GLU A 428 -22.83 -62.17 8.30
CA GLU A 428 -21.73 -61.24 8.69
C GLU A 428 -20.65 -61.09 7.58
N ALA A 429 -21.08 -61.08 6.33
CA ALA A 429 -20.22 -61.14 5.12
C ALA A 429 -20.55 -60.03 4.09
N LEU A 430 -21.03 -58.87 4.56
CA LEU A 430 -21.22 -57.69 3.68
C LEU A 430 -19.91 -57.33 2.98
N PRO A 431 -19.96 -56.84 1.72
CA PRO A 431 -18.80 -56.28 1.06
C PRO A 431 -18.28 -55.04 1.82
N ASP A 432 -16.99 -54.68 1.63
CA ASP A 432 -16.38 -53.58 2.36
C ASP A 432 -17.01 -52.21 1.97
N LEU A 433 -17.41 -52.04 0.71
CA LEU A 433 -18.08 -50.90 0.16
C LEU A 433 -19.23 -51.32 -0.76
N PHE A 434 -20.41 -50.67 -0.63
CA PHE A 434 -21.58 -51.07 -1.42
C PHE A 434 -22.59 -49.96 -1.61
N VAL A 435 -23.36 -50.05 -2.69
CA VAL A 435 -24.49 -49.16 -2.95
C VAL A 435 -25.64 -49.54 -2.03
N SER A 436 -26.09 -48.59 -1.23
CA SER A 436 -27.09 -48.80 -0.17
C SER A 436 -28.39 -48.03 -0.38
N THR A 437 -28.63 -47.51 -1.57
CA THR A 437 -29.80 -46.63 -1.87
C THR A 437 -31.11 -47.17 -1.37
N TYR A 438 -31.38 -48.48 -1.54
CA TYR A 438 -32.61 -49.16 -1.11
C TYR A 438 -32.36 -50.29 -0.11
N ALA A 439 -31.23 -50.20 0.63
CA ALA A 439 -30.93 -51.20 1.66
C ALA A 439 -31.89 -51.11 2.85
N ASP A 440 -32.26 -52.27 3.42
CA ASP A 440 -33.13 -52.29 4.59
C ASP A 440 -32.40 -51.87 5.86
N GLU A 441 -33.18 -51.57 6.93
CA GLU A 441 -32.65 -51.11 8.21
C GLU A 441 -31.63 -52.05 8.86
N ASN A 442 -31.71 -53.38 8.62
CA ASN A 442 -30.77 -54.32 9.25
C ASN A 442 -29.40 -54.20 8.56
N VAL A 443 -29.38 -54.13 7.24
CA VAL A 443 -28.16 -53.86 6.48
C VAL A 443 -27.55 -52.53 6.90
N LEU A 444 -28.35 -51.48 7.04
CA LEU A 444 -27.85 -50.14 7.44
C LEU A 444 -27.36 -50.11 8.90
N LYS A 445 -27.87 -50.93 9.81
CA LYS A 445 -27.34 -51.06 11.17
C LYS A 445 -25.95 -51.73 11.20
N SER A 446 -25.61 -52.47 10.16
CA SER A 446 -24.33 -53.15 10.00
C SER A 446 -23.32 -52.33 9.21
N THR A 447 -23.47 -51.00 9.19
CA THR A 447 -22.54 -50.03 8.53
C THR A 447 -21.87 -49.13 9.56
N VAL A 448 -20.77 -48.46 9.16
CA VAL A 448 -20.04 -47.50 9.99
C VAL A 448 -20.46 -46.07 9.69
N SER A 449 -20.26 -45.16 10.66
CA SER A 449 -20.39 -43.72 10.40
C SER A 449 -19.33 -43.22 9.42
N LEU A 450 -19.73 -42.32 8.54
CA LEU A 450 -18.87 -41.71 7.50
C LEU A 450 -18.27 -40.36 7.95
N ASP A 451 -18.16 -40.14 9.28
CA ASP A 451 -17.61 -38.88 9.83
C ASP A 451 -16.20 -38.58 9.33
N ASP A 452 -15.39 -39.57 8.99
CA ASP A 452 -14.04 -39.40 8.50
C ASP A 452 -14.02 -38.88 7.06
N VAL A 453 -15.05 -39.15 6.27
CA VAL A 453 -15.22 -38.59 4.92
C VAL A 453 -15.31 -37.05 5.01
N PHE A 454 -16.09 -36.51 5.94
CA PHE A 454 -16.30 -35.07 6.15
C PHE A 454 -15.08 -34.32 6.68
N LYS A 455 -14.05 -35.03 7.15
CA LYS A 455 -12.78 -34.39 7.54
C LYS A 455 -11.89 -33.99 6.36
N VAL A 456 -12.12 -34.56 5.18
CA VAL A 456 -11.27 -34.40 4.01
C VAL A 456 -11.97 -33.80 2.80
N ILE A 457 -13.29 -33.92 2.69
CA ILE A 457 -14.07 -33.24 1.66
C ILE A 457 -14.36 -31.78 2.08
N ASP A 458 -14.63 -30.93 1.10
CA ASP A 458 -15.14 -29.57 1.32
C ASP A 458 -16.67 -29.61 1.16
N GLU A 459 -17.40 -29.58 2.28
CA GLU A 459 -18.86 -29.56 2.25
C GLU A 459 -19.40 -28.37 1.44
N ASP A 460 -18.70 -27.25 1.43
CA ASP A 460 -19.09 -26.05 0.66
C ASP A 460 -18.97 -26.24 -0.87
N GLU A 461 -18.23 -27.26 -1.31
CA GLU A 461 -18.14 -27.66 -2.74
C GLU A 461 -19.26 -28.62 -3.17
N LEU A 462 -20.11 -29.05 -2.25
CA LEU A 462 -21.23 -29.92 -2.53
C LEU A 462 -22.56 -29.18 -2.40
N TYR A 463 -23.54 -29.57 -3.23
CA TYR A 463 -24.94 -29.18 -3.07
C TYR A 463 -25.62 -30.09 -2.03
N LEU A 464 -26.72 -29.63 -1.43
CA LEU A 464 -27.64 -30.43 -0.62
C LEU A 464 -27.08 -31.01 0.69
N MET A 465 -26.00 -30.43 1.22
CA MET A 465 -25.39 -30.96 2.45
C MET A 465 -26.28 -30.79 3.69
N ASP A 466 -27.11 -29.75 3.74
CA ASP A 466 -28.09 -29.58 4.85
C ASP A 466 -29.22 -30.62 4.76
N ASP A 467 -29.75 -30.84 3.53
CA ASP A 467 -30.76 -31.86 3.27
C ASP A 467 -30.21 -33.26 3.52
N TYR A 468 -28.95 -33.53 3.18
CA TYR A 468 -28.23 -34.76 3.47
C TYR A 468 -28.28 -35.09 4.97
N LYS A 469 -27.89 -34.12 5.83
CA LYS A 469 -27.84 -34.32 7.30
C LYS A 469 -29.21 -34.57 7.90
N GLU A 470 -30.25 -33.99 7.34
CA GLU A 470 -31.63 -34.26 7.76
C GLU A 470 -32.10 -35.64 7.28
N TYR A 471 -31.72 -36.06 6.08
CA TYR A 471 -32.17 -37.28 5.43
C TYR A 471 -31.45 -38.53 5.96
N PHE A 472 -30.14 -38.42 6.26
CA PHE A 472 -29.29 -39.49 6.79
C PHE A 472 -28.75 -39.17 8.20
N PRO A 473 -29.60 -39.18 9.24
CA PRO A 473 -29.20 -38.73 10.57
C PRO A 473 -28.10 -39.59 11.22
N ASP A 474 -27.98 -40.86 10.85
CA ASP A 474 -26.94 -41.76 11.34
C ASP A 474 -25.59 -41.60 10.62
N ASN A 475 -25.54 -40.76 9.60
CA ASN A 475 -24.33 -40.46 8.79
C ASN A 475 -23.61 -41.72 8.28
N ASN A 476 -24.37 -42.74 7.88
CA ASN A 476 -23.84 -44.04 7.45
C ASN A 476 -24.11 -44.36 5.96
N GLN A 477 -24.68 -43.40 5.25
CA GLN A 477 -24.97 -43.47 3.82
C GLN A 477 -24.53 -42.17 3.15
N MET A 478 -23.88 -42.21 1.99
CA MET A 478 -23.39 -41.03 1.26
C MET A 478 -23.84 -41.06 -0.20
N PRO A 479 -24.77 -40.18 -0.62
CA PRO A 479 -25.15 -40.04 -2.02
C PRO A 479 -24.04 -39.34 -2.79
N THR A 480 -23.85 -39.71 -4.06
CA THR A 480 -22.89 -39.05 -4.96
C THR A 480 -23.56 -38.20 -6.02
N GLY A 481 -24.87 -38.28 -6.19
CA GLY A 481 -25.65 -37.48 -7.13
C GLY A 481 -27.12 -37.43 -6.77
N VAL A 482 -27.86 -36.73 -7.61
CA VAL A 482 -29.31 -36.63 -7.53
C VAL A 482 -29.95 -36.85 -8.88
N ASP A 483 -31.14 -37.44 -8.85
CA ASP A 483 -32.07 -37.46 -9.99
C ASP A 483 -33.10 -36.35 -9.78
N VAL A 484 -33.20 -35.44 -10.73
CA VAL A 484 -34.08 -34.27 -10.63
C VAL A 484 -35.22 -34.41 -11.64
N ALA A 485 -36.47 -34.32 -11.16
CA ALA A 485 -37.63 -34.34 -12.03
C ALA A 485 -37.69 -33.09 -12.91
N VAL A 486 -37.70 -33.27 -14.24
CA VAL A 486 -37.84 -32.21 -15.25
C VAL A 486 -39.01 -32.48 -16.19
N LEU A 487 -39.55 -31.41 -16.76
CA LEU A 487 -40.64 -31.52 -17.73
C LEU A 487 -40.11 -31.37 -19.17
N TYR A 488 -40.31 -32.38 -19.95
CA TYR A 488 -40.07 -32.39 -21.40
C TYR A 488 -41.35 -32.02 -22.13
N ASP A 489 -41.33 -31.00 -23.00
CA ASP A 489 -42.50 -30.42 -23.70
C ASP A 489 -42.31 -30.47 -25.23
N ASN A 490 -43.09 -31.27 -25.87
CA ASN A 490 -43.23 -31.33 -27.33
C ASN A 490 -44.68 -31.09 -27.81
N THR A 491 -45.48 -30.36 -27.05
CA THR A 491 -46.90 -30.13 -27.37
C THR A 491 -47.14 -29.42 -28.72
N ALA A 492 -46.05 -28.93 -29.36
CA ALA A 492 -46.14 -28.32 -30.69
C ALA A 492 -46.27 -29.36 -31.83
N GLU A 493 -45.73 -30.59 -31.64
CA GLU A 493 -45.64 -31.62 -32.68
C GLU A 493 -46.45 -32.90 -32.36
N ALA A 494 -46.83 -33.14 -31.09
CA ALA A 494 -47.46 -34.35 -30.65
C ALA A 494 -48.96 -34.44 -31.01
N GLU A 495 -49.46 -35.66 -31.17
CA GLU A 495 -50.89 -35.94 -31.44
C GLU A 495 -51.75 -35.73 -30.19
N ASP A 496 -51.30 -36.10 -29.01
CA ASP A 496 -51.95 -35.88 -27.72
C ASP A 496 -51.08 -34.98 -26.83
N LYS A 497 -51.70 -34.12 -26.00
CA LYS A 497 -51.02 -33.21 -25.08
C LYS A 497 -51.06 -33.70 -23.64
N LYS A 498 -51.24 -34.98 -23.44
CA LYS A 498 -51.23 -35.59 -22.13
C LYS A 498 -49.81 -36.04 -21.74
N ILE A 499 -49.61 -36.24 -20.47
CA ILE A 499 -48.39 -36.86 -19.94
C ILE A 499 -48.50 -38.37 -20.08
N ASN A 500 -47.44 -39.02 -20.51
CA ASN A 500 -47.34 -40.47 -20.61
C ASN A 500 -45.89 -40.92 -20.37
N ASP A 501 -45.61 -42.18 -20.69
CA ASP A 501 -44.30 -42.83 -20.60
C ASP A 501 -43.30 -42.32 -21.66
N ILE A 502 -42.03 -42.69 -21.48
CA ILE A 502 -40.91 -42.29 -22.35
C ILE A 502 -41.14 -42.73 -23.79
N ASP A 503 -41.56 -43.99 -24.00
CA ASP A 503 -41.79 -44.57 -25.31
C ASP A 503 -42.84 -43.80 -26.10
N SER A 504 -43.95 -43.46 -25.44
CA SER A 504 -45.02 -42.68 -26.03
C SER A 504 -44.60 -41.23 -26.38
N PHE A 505 -43.75 -40.64 -25.53
CA PHE A 505 -43.16 -39.33 -25.79
C PHE A 505 -42.16 -39.37 -26.94
N CYS A 506 -41.19 -40.31 -26.92
CA CYS A 506 -40.20 -40.46 -27.97
C CYS A 506 -40.80 -40.84 -29.33
N SER A 507 -41.88 -41.60 -29.36
CA SER A 507 -42.63 -41.88 -30.60
C SER A 507 -43.43 -40.69 -31.12
N GLY A 508 -43.57 -39.59 -30.34
CA GLY A 508 -44.36 -38.40 -30.72
C GLY A 508 -45.86 -38.58 -30.52
N THR A 509 -46.29 -39.64 -29.84
CA THR A 509 -47.72 -39.91 -29.54
C THR A 509 -48.21 -38.96 -28.46
N THR A 510 -47.40 -38.65 -27.46
CA THR A 510 -47.71 -37.71 -26.37
C THR A 510 -46.77 -36.52 -26.38
N GLY A 511 -47.26 -35.34 -25.90
CA GLY A 511 -46.57 -34.07 -25.97
C GLY A 511 -45.87 -33.64 -24.66
N LEU A 512 -46.15 -34.29 -23.55
CA LEU A 512 -45.59 -33.97 -22.26
C LEU A 512 -45.03 -35.23 -21.57
N LEU A 513 -43.85 -35.11 -21.00
CA LEU A 513 -43.20 -36.15 -20.18
C LEU A 513 -42.58 -35.51 -18.97
N VAL A 514 -42.83 -36.06 -17.78
CA VAL A 514 -42.05 -35.80 -16.57
C VAL A 514 -41.10 -36.97 -16.34
N ALA A 515 -39.82 -36.73 -16.40
CA ALA A 515 -38.80 -37.75 -16.25
C ALA A 515 -37.61 -37.21 -15.45
N GLY A 516 -36.76 -38.10 -15.00
CA GLY A 516 -35.54 -37.73 -14.30
C GLY A 516 -34.43 -37.15 -15.19
N THR A 517 -33.46 -36.55 -14.58
CA THR A 517 -32.21 -36.20 -15.28
C THR A 517 -31.38 -37.43 -15.65
N THR A 518 -31.67 -38.59 -15.07
CA THR A 518 -31.11 -39.88 -15.46
C THR A 518 -31.56 -40.32 -16.85
N ASP A 519 -32.78 -39.94 -17.26
CA ASP A 519 -33.38 -40.31 -18.55
C ASP A 519 -32.99 -39.36 -19.69
N TYR A 520 -32.29 -38.27 -19.37
CA TYR A 520 -32.00 -37.19 -20.32
C TYR A 520 -31.28 -37.70 -21.58
N ASP A 521 -30.23 -38.50 -21.41
CA ASP A 521 -29.41 -38.99 -22.54
C ASP A 521 -30.20 -39.96 -23.44
N GLU A 522 -31.04 -40.80 -22.82
CA GLU A 522 -31.91 -41.71 -23.58
C GLU A 522 -32.93 -40.93 -24.41
N ILE A 523 -33.62 -39.99 -23.80
CA ILE A 523 -34.59 -39.11 -24.46
C ILE A 523 -33.93 -38.29 -25.59
N GLN A 524 -32.73 -37.77 -25.33
CA GLN A 524 -31.96 -37.01 -26.31
C GLN A 524 -31.55 -37.87 -27.53
N LEU A 525 -31.16 -39.12 -27.30
CA LEU A 525 -30.75 -40.04 -28.31
C LEU A 525 -31.94 -40.46 -29.20
N GLU A 526 -33.06 -40.81 -28.58
CA GLU A 526 -34.23 -41.34 -29.29
C GLU A 526 -35.07 -40.23 -29.94
N TYR A 527 -35.19 -39.09 -29.28
CA TYR A 527 -36.07 -38.02 -29.77
C TYR A 527 -35.35 -36.89 -30.52
N GLY A 528 -34.04 -36.82 -30.42
CA GLY A 528 -33.17 -35.97 -31.26
C GLY A 528 -33.43 -34.46 -31.09
N GLY A 529 -33.75 -33.98 -29.90
CA GLY A 529 -33.82 -32.53 -29.61
C GLY A 529 -35.07 -31.84 -30.20
N ARG A 530 -36.13 -32.57 -30.53
CA ARG A 530 -37.42 -32.03 -31.01
C ARG A 530 -38.37 -31.62 -29.89
N TYR A 531 -37.85 -31.40 -28.69
CA TYR A 531 -38.59 -31.03 -27.49
C TYR A 531 -37.93 -29.81 -26.82
N LYS A 532 -38.58 -29.27 -25.80
CA LYS A 532 -38.03 -28.25 -24.91
C LYS A 532 -38.10 -28.77 -23.48
N ILE A 533 -37.07 -28.51 -22.71
CA ILE A 533 -37.11 -28.75 -21.27
C ILE A 533 -37.60 -27.49 -20.57
N ASP A 534 -38.70 -27.60 -19.83
CA ASP A 534 -39.28 -26.49 -19.04
C ASP A 534 -39.16 -26.77 -17.56
N ILE A 535 -37.97 -26.48 -17.01
CA ILE A 535 -37.64 -26.67 -15.59
C ILE A 535 -38.55 -25.83 -14.70
N ALA A 536 -38.91 -24.63 -15.13
CA ALA A 536 -39.77 -23.74 -14.35
C ALA A 536 -41.21 -24.29 -14.19
N LYS A 537 -41.73 -24.99 -15.18
CA LYS A 537 -43.05 -25.64 -15.09
C LYS A 537 -43.03 -26.93 -14.26
N ALA A 538 -41.89 -27.61 -14.22
CA ALA A 538 -41.70 -28.76 -13.34
C ALA A 538 -41.63 -28.37 -11.84
N SER A 539 -41.44 -27.07 -11.54
CA SER A 539 -41.30 -26.59 -10.17
C SER A 539 -42.66 -26.33 -9.50
N SER A 540 -42.84 -26.88 -8.29
CA SER A 540 -43.91 -26.48 -7.37
C SER A 540 -43.37 -25.49 -6.35
N ASP A 541 -44.05 -24.31 -6.20
CA ASP A 541 -43.61 -23.26 -5.26
C ASP A 541 -42.14 -22.83 -5.43
N LYS A 542 -41.62 -22.82 -6.65
CA LYS A 542 -40.23 -22.56 -7.03
C LYS A 542 -39.23 -23.60 -6.47
N LYS A 543 -39.67 -24.81 -6.21
CA LYS A 543 -38.86 -25.93 -5.79
C LYS A 543 -39.05 -27.10 -6.76
N LEU A 544 -37.95 -27.80 -7.05
CA LEU A 544 -37.97 -29.03 -7.82
C LEU A 544 -37.89 -30.22 -6.89
N THR A 545 -38.54 -31.32 -7.27
CA THR A 545 -38.40 -32.57 -6.57
C THR A 545 -37.22 -33.37 -7.10
N ALA A 546 -36.46 -34.00 -6.21
CA ALA A 546 -35.34 -34.86 -6.55
C ALA A 546 -35.24 -36.03 -5.58
N CYS A 547 -34.52 -37.07 -5.98
CA CYS A 547 -34.11 -38.16 -5.07
C CYS A 547 -32.57 -38.31 -5.11
N PHE A 548 -32.01 -38.82 -4.00
CA PHE A 548 -30.59 -39.12 -3.97
C PHE A 548 -30.27 -40.36 -4.83
N LEU A 549 -29.25 -40.27 -5.62
CA LEU A 549 -28.70 -41.34 -6.43
C LEU A 549 -27.48 -41.97 -5.81
N GLU A 550 -27.31 -43.27 -6.06
CA GLU A 550 -26.08 -44.00 -5.81
C GLU A 550 -25.52 -43.72 -4.41
N THR A 551 -26.31 -44.05 -3.39
CA THR A 551 -25.93 -43.87 -1.99
C THR A 551 -24.99 -44.99 -1.55
N TRP A 552 -23.84 -44.62 -1.00
CA TRP A 552 -22.77 -45.54 -0.62
C TRP A 552 -22.70 -45.76 0.89
N SER A 553 -22.40 -47.00 1.30
CA SER A 553 -22.16 -47.37 2.69
C SER A 553 -20.93 -48.26 2.83
N VAL A 554 -20.31 -48.19 4.01
CA VAL A 554 -19.14 -48.99 4.40
C VAL A 554 -19.58 -50.00 5.49
N SER A 555 -19.23 -51.26 5.28
CA SER A 555 -19.53 -52.36 6.21
C SER A 555 -18.80 -52.22 7.55
N SER A 556 -19.48 -52.57 8.64
CA SER A 556 -18.87 -52.66 9.96
C SER A 556 -18.11 -54.00 10.18
N PHE A 557 -18.24 -54.96 9.29
CA PHE A 557 -17.59 -56.30 9.40
C PHE A 557 -16.14 -56.32 8.91
N GLY A 558 -15.70 -55.29 8.16
CA GLY A 558 -14.30 -55.11 7.78
C GLY A 558 -13.42 -54.65 8.94
N ASP A 559 -12.12 -54.87 8.85
CA ASP A 559 -11.13 -54.29 9.78
C ASP A 559 -10.97 -52.76 9.55
N ASP A 560 -10.27 -52.09 10.48
CA ASP A 560 -10.09 -50.66 10.44
C ASP A 560 -9.40 -50.17 9.12
N ALA A 561 -8.48 -50.98 8.56
CA ALA A 561 -7.79 -50.64 7.31
C ALA A 561 -8.75 -50.64 6.11
N LYS A 562 -9.62 -51.66 6.04
CA LYS A 562 -10.64 -51.78 4.99
C LYS A 562 -11.70 -50.68 5.10
N GLN A 563 -12.15 -50.39 6.32
CA GLN A 563 -13.11 -49.31 6.57
C GLN A 563 -12.52 -47.94 6.17
N ALA A 564 -11.26 -47.67 6.55
CA ALA A 564 -10.60 -46.45 6.18
C ALA A 564 -10.40 -46.32 4.64
N ALA A 565 -10.00 -47.40 3.98
CA ALA A 565 -9.86 -47.44 2.54
C ALA A 565 -11.21 -47.23 1.82
N ALA A 566 -12.27 -47.87 2.26
CA ALA A 566 -13.61 -47.71 1.70
C ALA A 566 -14.14 -46.28 1.87
N GLN A 567 -13.98 -45.68 3.05
CA GLN A 567 -14.33 -44.27 3.27
C GLN A 567 -13.52 -43.32 2.39
N ARG A 568 -12.24 -43.63 2.13
CA ARG A 568 -11.42 -42.85 1.23
C ARG A 568 -11.89 -42.92 -0.22
N VAL A 569 -12.37 -44.08 -0.66
CA VAL A 569 -13.03 -44.23 -1.96
C VAL A 569 -14.28 -43.36 -2.04
N ILE A 570 -15.15 -43.35 -1.00
CA ILE A 570 -16.34 -42.48 -0.96
C ILE A 570 -15.92 -41.01 -1.08
N ALA A 571 -14.92 -40.57 -0.31
CA ALA A 571 -14.43 -39.19 -0.38
C ALA A 571 -13.92 -38.83 -1.79
N TYR A 572 -13.30 -39.76 -2.47
CA TYR A 572 -12.88 -39.58 -3.87
C TYR A 572 -14.08 -39.50 -4.82
N LEU A 573 -15.10 -40.36 -4.63
CA LEU A 573 -16.31 -40.37 -5.45
C LEU A 573 -17.12 -39.08 -5.33
N LEU A 574 -16.99 -38.35 -4.25
CA LEU A 574 -17.60 -37.01 -4.03
C LEU A 574 -16.80 -35.88 -4.69
N GLY A 575 -15.53 -36.11 -5.00
CA GLY A 575 -14.68 -35.13 -5.67
C GLY A 575 -15.04 -34.97 -7.15
N ASP A 576 -14.51 -33.91 -7.75
CA ASP A 576 -14.71 -33.58 -9.16
C ASP A 576 -14.38 -34.75 -10.10
N MET A 577 -13.22 -35.38 -9.92
CA MET A 577 -12.78 -36.51 -10.75
C MET A 577 -13.69 -37.75 -10.61
N GLY A 578 -14.18 -38.03 -9.41
CA GLY A 578 -15.05 -39.17 -9.14
C GLY A 578 -16.46 -39.02 -9.70
N GLN A 579 -16.95 -37.79 -9.76
CA GLN A 579 -18.28 -37.47 -10.30
C GLN A 579 -18.26 -37.23 -11.82
N ASP A 580 -17.16 -36.67 -12.37
CA ASP A 580 -17.06 -36.36 -13.79
C ASP A 580 -17.29 -37.57 -14.68
N VAL A 581 -16.61 -38.69 -14.42
CA VAL A 581 -16.74 -39.92 -15.23
C VAL A 581 -18.16 -40.47 -15.18
N TYR A 582 -18.83 -40.41 -14.02
CA TYR A 582 -20.12 -41.05 -13.84
C TYR A 582 -21.29 -40.21 -14.33
N TYR A 583 -21.30 -38.93 -13.97
CA TYR A 583 -22.43 -38.04 -14.26
C TYR A 583 -22.22 -37.21 -15.54
N VAL A 584 -20.99 -36.71 -15.77
CA VAL A 584 -20.74 -35.82 -16.92
C VAL A 584 -20.48 -36.59 -18.19
N GLN A 585 -19.70 -37.69 -18.10
CA GLN A 585 -19.32 -38.48 -19.29
C GLN A 585 -20.31 -39.60 -19.63
N ASN A 586 -21.02 -40.14 -18.61
CA ASN A 586 -21.94 -41.28 -18.82
C ASN A 586 -23.41 -40.95 -18.53
N GLY A 587 -23.76 -39.71 -18.16
CA GLY A 587 -25.14 -39.25 -18.07
C GLY A 587 -26.00 -39.91 -16.99
N ASN A 588 -25.40 -40.43 -15.90
CA ASN A 588 -26.13 -41.17 -14.85
C ASN A 588 -26.83 -40.27 -13.82
N GLY A 589 -27.43 -39.15 -14.26
CA GLY A 589 -28.11 -38.19 -13.40
C GLY A 589 -27.32 -36.89 -13.18
N THR A 590 -27.64 -36.16 -12.10
CA THR A 590 -27.07 -34.83 -11.82
C THR A 590 -26.02 -34.90 -10.71
N PRO A 591 -24.79 -34.43 -10.93
CA PRO A 591 -23.74 -34.41 -9.91
C PRO A 591 -24.06 -33.41 -8.81
N ILE A 592 -23.69 -33.77 -7.56
CA ILE A 592 -23.81 -32.85 -6.40
C ILE A 592 -22.54 -32.02 -6.15
N ASN A 593 -21.42 -32.38 -6.77
CA ASN A 593 -20.21 -31.54 -6.73
C ASN A 593 -20.39 -30.30 -7.61
N LYS A 594 -20.22 -29.10 -7.05
CA LYS A 594 -20.47 -27.82 -7.75
C LYS A 594 -19.58 -27.61 -8.97
N VAL A 595 -18.34 -28.10 -8.93
CA VAL A 595 -17.40 -28.00 -10.06
C VAL A 595 -17.90 -28.89 -11.20
N CYS A 596 -18.22 -30.16 -10.92
CA CYS A 596 -18.76 -31.08 -11.90
C CYS A 596 -20.11 -30.62 -12.44
N PHE A 597 -20.98 -30.12 -11.59
CA PHE A 597 -22.28 -29.58 -12.02
C PHE A 597 -22.10 -28.44 -13.02
N SER A 598 -21.13 -27.54 -12.80
CA SER A 598 -20.84 -26.48 -13.75
C SER A 598 -20.39 -26.98 -15.13
N GLU A 599 -19.67 -28.11 -15.20
CA GLU A 599 -19.32 -28.76 -16.48
C GLU A 599 -20.51 -29.52 -17.06
N TYR A 600 -21.27 -30.20 -16.22
CA TYR A 600 -22.47 -30.95 -16.62
C TYR A 600 -23.48 -30.06 -17.35
N ILE A 601 -23.82 -28.87 -16.84
CA ILE A 601 -24.76 -27.96 -17.49
C ILE A 601 -24.19 -27.24 -18.72
N LYS A 602 -22.86 -27.22 -18.91
CA LYS A 602 -22.24 -26.73 -20.15
C LYS A 602 -22.41 -27.73 -21.29
N ILE A 603 -22.30 -29.01 -20.99
CA ILE A 603 -22.51 -30.10 -21.96
C ILE A 603 -24.01 -30.24 -22.23
N ASN A 604 -24.80 -30.32 -21.18
CA ASN A 604 -26.25 -30.47 -21.19
C ASN A 604 -26.92 -29.08 -21.07
N TRP A 605 -26.64 -28.20 -22.02
CA TRP A 605 -27.02 -26.76 -21.96
C TRP A 605 -28.52 -26.53 -21.81
N GLU A 606 -29.38 -27.48 -22.16
CA GLU A 606 -30.82 -27.43 -21.99
C GLU A 606 -31.23 -27.54 -20.52
N LEU A 607 -30.41 -28.18 -19.70
CA LEU A 607 -30.57 -28.32 -18.25
C LEU A 607 -29.96 -27.17 -17.44
N LYS A 608 -29.39 -26.14 -18.09
CA LYS A 608 -28.69 -25.02 -17.41
C LYS A 608 -29.53 -24.31 -16.34
N ASP A 609 -30.83 -24.27 -16.50
CA ASP A 609 -31.73 -23.61 -15.57
C ASP A 609 -31.87 -24.36 -14.22
N LEU A 610 -31.40 -25.61 -14.13
CA LEU A 610 -31.29 -26.35 -12.88
C LEU A 610 -30.41 -25.63 -11.84
N GLU A 611 -29.39 -24.88 -12.28
CA GLU A 611 -28.52 -24.10 -11.40
C GLU A 611 -29.30 -23.20 -10.42
N LYS A 612 -30.46 -22.72 -10.83
CA LYS A 612 -31.32 -21.85 -10.02
C LYS A 612 -32.02 -22.58 -8.87
N TYR A 613 -32.07 -23.90 -8.92
CA TYR A 613 -32.87 -24.74 -8.02
C TYR A 613 -32.02 -25.70 -7.17
N MET A 614 -30.76 -25.92 -7.51
CA MET A 614 -29.90 -26.89 -6.83
C MET A 614 -29.78 -26.69 -5.32
N ASP A 615 -29.82 -25.44 -4.84
CA ASP A 615 -29.81 -25.14 -3.40
C ASP A 615 -31.21 -25.22 -2.74
N THR A 616 -32.26 -25.52 -3.50
CA THR A 616 -33.67 -25.51 -3.04
C THR A 616 -34.45 -26.74 -3.49
N LEU A 617 -33.76 -27.79 -3.88
CA LEU A 617 -34.40 -29.07 -4.21
C LEU A 617 -35.15 -29.62 -3.02
N VAL A 618 -36.24 -30.33 -3.28
CA VAL A 618 -36.97 -31.10 -2.25
C VAL A 618 -36.66 -32.55 -2.47
N ILE A 619 -35.93 -33.14 -1.50
CA ILE A 619 -35.59 -34.57 -1.55
C ILE A 619 -36.79 -35.38 -1.10
N ASP A 620 -37.27 -36.26 -1.96
CA ASP A 620 -38.35 -37.21 -1.68
C ASP A 620 -37.77 -38.60 -1.41
N LYS A 621 -38.35 -39.30 -0.37
CA LYS A 621 -37.98 -40.66 0.01
C LYS A 621 -38.70 -41.74 -0.79
N SER A 622 -39.82 -41.38 -1.44
CA SER A 622 -40.53 -42.30 -2.31
C SER A 622 -39.74 -42.46 -3.63
N ASP A 623 -39.81 -43.65 -4.20
CA ASP A 623 -39.30 -43.92 -5.54
C ASP A 623 -39.99 -42.99 -6.56
N LEU A 624 -39.44 -41.83 -6.76
CA LEU A 624 -40.02 -40.74 -7.57
C LEU A 624 -40.33 -41.16 -8.99
N PHE A 625 -39.69 -42.20 -9.46
CA PHE A 625 -39.71 -42.61 -10.84
C PHE A 625 -40.16 -44.04 -11.09
N ASP A 626 -40.81 -44.70 -10.13
CA ASP A 626 -41.67 -45.84 -10.46
C ASP A 626 -42.95 -45.29 -11.12
N LEU A 627 -42.77 -44.79 -12.33
CA LEU A 627 -43.77 -44.12 -13.13
C LEU A 627 -44.91 -45.03 -13.59
N SER A 628 -44.91 -46.33 -13.16
CA SER A 628 -45.90 -47.26 -13.61
C SER A 628 -47.29 -47.05 -13.02
N ASP A 629 -47.44 -46.44 -11.82
CA ASP A 629 -48.74 -46.34 -11.17
C ASP A 629 -49.24 -44.95 -10.75
N ASP A 630 -48.46 -43.87 -10.84
CA ASP A 630 -48.89 -42.55 -10.27
C ASP A 630 -48.52 -41.27 -11.04
N CYS A 631 -48.33 -41.33 -12.34
CA CYS A 631 -48.11 -40.14 -13.19
C CYS A 631 -49.15 -39.03 -12.99
N GLU A 632 -50.42 -39.35 -12.69
CA GLU A 632 -51.46 -38.38 -12.42
C GLU A 632 -51.27 -37.65 -11.07
N SER A 633 -50.66 -38.30 -10.03
CA SER A 633 -50.48 -37.69 -8.71
C SER A 633 -49.26 -36.74 -8.67
N ILE A 634 -48.20 -37.04 -9.42
CA ILE A 634 -47.05 -36.18 -9.58
C ILE A 634 -47.41 -34.97 -10.42
N PHE A 635 -48.15 -35.15 -11.51
CA PHE A 635 -48.63 -34.06 -12.38
C PHE A 635 -49.52 -33.12 -11.59
N ASP A 636 -50.44 -33.61 -10.80
CA ASP A 636 -51.33 -32.81 -9.96
C ASP A 636 -50.54 -31.99 -8.90
N LYS A 637 -49.38 -32.45 -8.48
CA LYS A 637 -48.46 -31.71 -7.59
C LYS A 637 -47.58 -30.68 -8.35
N ILE A 638 -47.26 -30.95 -9.61
CA ILE A 638 -46.34 -30.12 -10.42
C ILE A 638 -47.12 -29.06 -11.24
N VAL A 639 -48.35 -29.36 -11.68
CA VAL A 639 -49.11 -28.53 -12.63
C VAL A 639 -50.22 -27.71 -11.95
N LYS A 640 -50.59 -27.98 -10.72
CA LYS A 640 -51.46 -27.15 -9.89
C LYS A 640 -50.69 -26.12 -9.09
#